data_864b9647b78467739a87501b6a6ea01c
#
_entry.id   864b9647b78467739a87501b6a6ea01c
#
_cell.length_a   1.000
_cell.length_b   1.000
_cell.length_c   1.000
_cell.angle_alpha   90.00
_cell.angle_beta   90.00
_cell.angle_gamma   90.00
#
_symmetry.space_group_name_H-M   'P 1'
#
loop_
_entity.id
_entity.type
_entity.pdbx_description
1 polymer ?
#
loop_
_entity_poly.entity_id
_entity_poly.type
_entity_poly.pdbx_seq_one_letter_code
_entity_poly.pdbx_strand_id
1 'polypeptide(L)'
;MTYEELLKRGPYEIGAAEKRKLYGEMLGELTDSHRERCRVYDHSCEALGDQRGSRRTEEEIPMVPVSMFKETEMRSVPTGEVFKTVTSSGTSGQKTSKIVLDEQTASWQQRTLQKIVADFIGEKRIPMLIIDAPNVLRDRALFSARGAGILGFSIFGSKRCYALREDMSLDLEAVESFLEKAGDGPVLVFGFTYMIWKYFYEPLKKSGHKLHLEHGFMIHGGGWKKLANEAVSAEQFRDGLREVCGLLDVRNYYGMAEQTGCIYMECECGHLHASSYSDVLIRNMEDFSCCKNGTEGVIQVLTPMAWSYPGHSILTEDKGMILGEDDCPCGRKGKYIRITGRIPKAEVRGCSDTFETGREIREEDTDVTLLAGGMDLTSAPEVPFEETTMNFLSALSDRIRELPRMLSGEEMRMLGFWLRRSNLEAYKKRYESDMIRLGLGRTFHVAPSNVPLLFAYTLAIGLMAGNSCRVRVSARRTAESEKLCELIDELLELPEFEMLRQRISIITYGRNNREMTENFSRECDGRVIWGGDMTVEEIRKISLSPSASELVFPDRTSMAVLDADAIAGLSEDELNEIAGRFYNDTFSMDQNACACPRVVFWRESSMETGGRAADRFWNALAQAAKRYGLTENKVSLKYGDFWRFAGSGARIGQVRRYGNRLYVTEMKDIAGMTSEQRMRFGSFLEYHMKNGEEWINAVTEKTQALVFFGVEKQEFRESVLHHRLRGTHQIVPVGQTLWMDLVWDGKDMIQALSRTIR
;
A
#
# COMPACT_ATOMS: atom_id res chain seq x y z
N MET A 1 35.52 -5.13 -13.89
CA MET A 1 35.73 -3.63 -13.97
C MET A 1 35.29 -3.01 -12.67
N THR A 2 36.09 -2.12 -12.08
CA THR A 2 35.72 -1.36 -10.86
C THR A 2 34.86 -0.13 -11.22
N TYR A 3 34.12 0.41 -10.25
CA TYR A 3 33.34 1.63 -10.50
C TYR A 3 34.23 2.84 -10.84
N GLU A 4 35.42 2.92 -10.27
CA GLU A 4 36.42 3.94 -10.62
C GLU A 4 36.90 3.85 -12.09
N GLU A 5 37.02 2.65 -12.63
CA GLU A 5 37.33 2.44 -14.04
C GLU A 5 36.15 2.81 -14.93
N LEU A 6 34.93 2.51 -14.51
CA LEU A 6 33.71 2.89 -15.20
C LEU A 6 33.55 4.42 -15.26
N LEU A 7 33.89 5.13 -14.18
CA LEU A 7 33.89 6.61 -14.13
C LEU A 7 34.89 7.26 -15.10
N LYS A 8 35.88 6.55 -15.64
CA LYS A 8 36.79 7.09 -16.67
C LYS A 8 36.13 7.15 -18.06
N ARG A 9 35.08 6.34 -18.29
CA ARG A 9 34.29 6.36 -19.53
C ARG A 9 33.36 7.57 -19.55
N GLY A 10 32.98 8.03 -20.72
CA GLY A 10 31.97 9.08 -20.87
C GLY A 10 30.56 8.61 -20.48
N PRO A 11 29.69 9.55 -20.08
CA PRO A 11 28.37 9.19 -19.54
C PRO A 11 27.44 8.51 -20.54
N TYR A 12 27.69 8.60 -21.84
CA TYR A 12 26.87 8.02 -22.91
C TYR A 12 27.71 7.32 -23.99
N GLU A 13 28.82 6.73 -23.64
CA GLU A 13 29.73 6.04 -24.57
C GLU A 13 29.45 4.56 -24.70
N ILE A 14 28.90 3.91 -23.66
CA ILE A 14 28.74 2.47 -23.60
C ILE A 14 27.41 2.07 -24.26
N GLY A 15 27.49 1.30 -25.34
CA GLY A 15 26.31 0.76 -26.01
C GLY A 15 25.61 -0.34 -25.21
N ALA A 16 24.35 -0.58 -25.50
CA ALA A 16 23.48 -1.47 -24.73
C ALA A 16 24.03 -2.89 -24.59
N ALA A 17 24.61 -3.47 -25.66
CA ALA A 17 25.14 -4.84 -25.62
C ALA A 17 26.37 -4.98 -24.70
N GLU A 18 27.32 -4.03 -24.78
CA GLU A 18 28.50 -3.98 -23.89
C GLU A 18 28.05 -3.78 -22.44
N LYS A 19 27.09 -2.89 -22.24
CA LYS A 19 26.57 -2.53 -20.91
C LYS A 19 25.88 -3.71 -20.23
N ARG A 20 25.03 -4.47 -20.93
CA ARG A 20 24.38 -5.67 -20.38
C ARG A 20 25.40 -6.67 -19.82
N LYS A 21 26.48 -6.94 -20.55
CA LYS A 21 27.53 -7.85 -20.09
C LYS A 21 28.24 -7.30 -18.86
N LEU A 22 28.63 -6.04 -18.92
CA LEU A 22 29.34 -5.34 -17.84
C LEU A 22 28.49 -5.30 -16.56
N TYR A 23 27.21 -4.98 -16.69
CA TYR A 23 26.28 -4.88 -15.56
C TYR A 23 25.98 -6.23 -14.94
N GLY A 24 25.85 -7.30 -15.72
CA GLY A 24 25.71 -8.64 -15.19
C GLY A 24 26.89 -9.02 -14.27
N GLU A 25 28.13 -8.69 -14.69
CA GLU A 25 29.34 -8.94 -13.89
C GLU A 25 29.38 -8.04 -12.62
N MET A 26 29.31 -6.71 -12.80
CA MET A 26 29.45 -5.75 -11.69
C MET A 26 28.32 -5.85 -10.65
N LEU A 27 27.07 -5.95 -11.10
CA LEU A 27 25.94 -6.07 -10.18
C LEU A 27 25.89 -7.44 -9.51
N GLY A 28 26.35 -8.51 -10.20
CA GLY A 28 26.51 -9.83 -9.60
C GLY A 28 27.51 -9.82 -8.43
N GLU A 29 28.71 -9.24 -8.63
CA GLU A 29 29.71 -9.07 -7.57
C GLU A 29 29.17 -8.22 -6.42
N LEU A 30 28.44 -7.15 -6.73
CA LEU A 30 27.85 -6.25 -5.74
C LEU A 30 26.73 -6.94 -4.94
N THR A 31 25.90 -7.77 -5.61
CA THR A 31 24.91 -8.62 -4.96
C THR A 31 25.54 -9.53 -3.92
N ASP A 32 26.60 -10.25 -4.29
CA ASP A 32 27.29 -11.15 -3.35
C ASP A 32 27.93 -10.38 -2.19
N SER A 33 28.53 -9.21 -2.46
CA SER A 33 29.09 -8.32 -1.43
C SER A 33 28.01 -7.83 -0.45
N HIS A 34 26.83 -7.45 -0.93
CA HIS A 34 25.72 -7.02 -0.07
C HIS A 34 25.14 -8.19 0.74
N ARG A 35 25.08 -9.39 0.17
CA ARG A 35 24.66 -10.59 0.89
C ARG A 35 25.58 -10.94 2.05
N GLU A 36 26.88 -10.66 1.96
CA GLU A 36 27.83 -10.86 3.06
C GLU A 36 27.67 -9.82 4.18
N ARG A 37 27.28 -8.59 3.86
CA ARG A 37 27.34 -7.44 4.75
C ARG A 37 25.99 -6.95 5.26
N CYS A 38 24.87 -7.28 4.58
CA CYS A 38 23.51 -6.88 4.93
C CYS A 38 22.62 -8.09 5.12
N ARG A 39 22.39 -8.51 6.38
CA ARG A 39 21.61 -9.70 6.71
C ARG A 39 20.20 -9.66 6.14
N VAL A 40 19.53 -8.51 6.20
CA VAL A 40 18.17 -8.35 5.65
C VAL A 40 18.15 -8.66 4.15
N TYR A 41 19.14 -8.16 3.43
CA TYR A 41 19.28 -8.40 1.99
C TYR A 41 19.58 -9.88 1.70
N ASP A 42 20.49 -10.48 2.46
CA ASP A 42 20.89 -11.89 2.30
C ASP A 42 19.71 -12.84 2.50
N HIS A 43 18.98 -12.70 3.61
CA HIS A 43 17.82 -13.55 3.89
C HIS A 43 16.75 -13.42 2.79
N SER A 44 16.53 -12.19 2.28
CA SER A 44 15.57 -11.97 1.21
C SER A 44 16.01 -12.60 -0.12
N CYS A 45 17.31 -12.52 -0.46
CA CYS A 45 17.86 -13.16 -1.64
C CYS A 45 17.80 -14.69 -1.53
N GLU A 46 18.13 -15.27 -0.36
CA GLU A 46 18.00 -16.69 -0.10
C GLU A 46 16.56 -17.18 -0.30
N ALA A 47 15.59 -16.45 0.25
CA ALA A 47 14.18 -16.76 0.09
C ALA A 47 13.70 -16.65 -1.37
N LEU A 48 14.30 -15.77 -2.18
CA LEU A 48 14.04 -15.68 -3.62
C LEU A 48 14.71 -16.80 -4.43
N GLY A 49 15.53 -17.65 -3.80
CA GLY A 49 16.27 -18.72 -4.46
C GLY A 49 17.56 -18.27 -5.14
N ASP A 50 18.02 -17.03 -4.87
CA ASP A 50 19.28 -16.54 -5.41
C ASP A 50 20.46 -17.26 -4.75
N GLN A 51 21.37 -17.79 -5.56
CA GLN A 51 22.54 -18.52 -5.07
C GLN A 51 23.78 -17.63 -5.05
N ARG A 52 24.49 -17.61 -3.93
CA ARG A 52 25.77 -16.87 -3.82
C ARG A 52 26.79 -17.39 -4.83
N GLY A 53 27.54 -16.45 -5.42
CA GLY A 53 28.57 -16.75 -6.41
C GLY A 53 28.03 -17.24 -7.77
N SER A 54 26.71 -17.24 -7.97
CA SER A 54 26.13 -17.57 -9.27
C SER A 54 26.40 -16.44 -10.29
N ARG A 55 26.60 -16.83 -11.54
CA ARG A 55 26.67 -15.88 -12.63
C ARG A 55 25.25 -15.35 -12.90
N ARG A 56 25.06 -14.03 -12.91
CA ARG A 56 23.78 -13.38 -13.12
C ARG A 56 23.82 -12.50 -14.37
N THR A 57 22.74 -12.46 -15.10
CA THR A 57 22.45 -11.39 -16.05
C THR A 57 21.87 -10.17 -15.32
N GLU A 58 21.82 -9.01 -15.98
CA GLU A 58 21.21 -7.81 -15.38
C GLU A 58 19.73 -8.01 -14.97
N GLU A 59 19.03 -8.91 -15.70
CA GLU A 59 17.62 -9.23 -15.46
C GLU A 59 17.40 -10.12 -14.24
N GLU A 60 18.41 -10.91 -13.85
CA GLU A 60 18.36 -11.86 -12.73
C GLU A 60 18.81 -11.27 -11.41
N ILE A 61 19.31 -10.03 -11.41
CA ILE A 61 19.71 -9.34 -10.16
C ILE A 61 18.47 -9.15 -9.27
N PRO A 62 18.51 -9.59 -7.99
CA PRO A 62 17.41 -9.41 -7.07
C PRO A 62 16.98 -7.95 -6.94
N MET A 63 15.68 -7.69 -7.06
CA MET A 63 15.11 -6.34 -7.02
C MET A 63 14.68 -5.99 -5.61
N VAL A 64 15.28 -4.97 -5.00
CA VAL A 64 14.83 -4.44 -3.72
C VAL A 64 13.62 -3.53 -3.95
N PRO A 65 12.44 -3.81 -3.35
CA PRO A 65 11.34 -2.86 -3.41
C PRO A 65 11.74 -1.55 -2.72
N VAL A 66 11.44 -0.42 -3.35
CA VAL A 66 11.82 0.90 -2.80
C VAL A 66 11.25 1.16 -1.40
N SER A 67 10.12 0.54 -1.05
CA SER A 67 9.50 0.62 0.28
C SER A 67 10.41 0.09 1.40
N MET A 68 11.32 -0.86 1.11
CA MET A 68 12.23 -1.43 2.11
C MET A 68 13.12 -0.36 2.75
N PHE A 69 13.55 0.66 2.02
CA PHE A 69 14.38 1.75 2.56
C PHE A 69 13.64 2.66 3.55
N LYS A 70 12.29 2.59 3.59
CA LYS A 70 11.46 3.32 4.55
C LYS A 70 11.21 2.52 5.83
N GLU A 71 11.22 1.20 5.73
CA GLU A 71 10.77 0.30 6.78
C GLU A 71 11.92 -0.37 7.53
N THR A 72 13.04 -0.58 6.85
CA THR A 72 14.19 -1.33 7.37
C THR A 72 15.49 -0.60 7.03
N GLU A 73 16.45 -0.63 7.95
CA GLU A 73 17.78 -0.13 7.67
C GLU A 73 18.53 -1.12 6.76
N MET A 74 18.73 -0.72 5.50
CA MET A 74 19.45 -1.47 4.48
C MET A 74 20.88 -0.93 4.40
N ARG A 75 21.82 -1.55 5.11
CA ARG A 75 23.20 -1.06 5.23
C ARG A 75 24.19 -2.20 5.01
N SER A 76 25.26 -1.93 4.22
CA SER A 76 26.33 -2.89 3.92
C SER A 76 27.71 -2.41 4.41
N VAL A 77 27.78 -1.38 5.23
CA VAL A 77 28.99 -0.87 5.86
C VAL A 77 28.85 -0.83 7.37
N PRO A 78 29.95 -0.98 8.16
CA PRO A 78 29.92 -0.84 9.60
C PRO A 78 29.44 0.57 10.04
N THR A 79 28.88 0.65 11.25
CA THR A 79 28.36 1.93 11.78
C THR A 79 29.47 3.02 11.84
N GLY A 80 30.70 2.63 12.13
CA GLY A 80 31.85 3.54 12.22
C GLY A 80 32.32 4.11 10.86
N GLU A 81 31.90 3.51 9.75
CA GLU A 81 32.26 3.96 8.39
C GLU A 81 31.12 4.79 7.75
N VAL A 82 30.05 5.04 8.47
CA VAL A 82 28.93 5.87 7.98
C VAL A 82 29.38 7.33 7.91
N PHE A 83 29.50 7.85 6.70
CA PHE A 83 29.84 9.25 6.45
C PHE A 83 28.61 10.17 6.56
N LYS A 84 27.49 9.77 5.94
CA LYS A 84 26.20 10.50 6.01
C LYS A 84 25.01 9.58 5.76
N THR A 85 23.84 10.03 6.22
CA THR A 85 22.54 9.41 5.88
C THR A 85 21.71 10.41 5.06
N VAL A 86 21.26 9.99 3.88
CA VAL A 86 20.36 10.74 3.02
C VAL A 86 18.93 10.24 3.29
N THR A 87 17.98 11.17 3.40
CA THR A 87 16.57 10.85 3.58
C THR A 87 15.74 11.32 2.38
N SER A 88 14.76 10.51 1.98
CA SER A 88 13.80 10.95 0.95
C SER A 88 12.85 12.00 1.51
N SER A 89 12.20 12.79 0.63
CA SER A 89 11.13 13.71 1.04
C SER A 89 9.92 12.91 1.49
N GLY A 90 9.61 12.94 2.80
CA GLY A 90 8.30 12.52 3.31
C GLY A 90 7.33 13.70 3.32
N THR A 91 6.07 13.49 2.98
CA THR A 91 4.98 14.37 3.43
C THR A 91 4.85 14.18 4.94
N SER A 92 4.52 15.25 5.68
CA SER A 92 4.37 15.22 7.15
C SER A 92 3.58 13.98 7.60
N GLY A 93 4.20 13.13 8.43
CA GLY A 93 3.63 11.89 8.96
C GLY A 93 4.00 10.58 8.24
N GLN A 94 4.69 10.61 7.09
CA GLN A 94 5.15 9.40 6.41
C GLN A 94 6.60 9.05 6.75
N LYS A 95 6.90 7.76 6.94
CA LYS A 95 8.28 7.27 7.10
C LYS A 95 9.08 7.62 5.83
N THR A 96 10.23 8.24 6.02
CA THR A 96 11.18 8.58 4.95
C THR A 96 12.16 7.44 4.71
N SER A 97 12.58 7.24 3.46
CA SER A 97 13.68 6.33 3.14
C SER A 97 14.96 6.82 3.82
N LYS A 98 15.76 5.87 4.32
CA LYS A 98 17.08 6.15 4.92
C LYS A 98 18.16 5.44 4.12
N ILE A 99 19.03 6.22 3.50
CA ILE A 99 20.13 5.72 2.67
C ILE A 99 21.43 6.05 3.37
N VAL A 100 22.14 5.02 3.79
CA VAL A 100 23.40 5.13 4.53
C VAL A 100 24.57 5.12 3.55
N LEU A 101 25.41 6.13 3.59
CA LEU A 101 26.55 6.30 2.70
C LEU A 101 27.87 6.32 3.47
N ASP A 102 28.85 5.59 2.96
CA ASP A 102 30.26 5.79 3.28
C ASP A 102 30.85 6.94 2.44
N GLU A 103 32.07 7.34 2.74
CA GLU A 103 32.75 8.45 2.05
C GLU A 103 32.95 8.14 0.56
N GLN A 104 33.30 6.93 0.22
CA GLN A 104 33.55 6.49 -1.15
C GLN A 104 32.29 6.55 -2.01
N THR A 105 31.19 5.95 -1.54
CA THR A 105 29.91 5.99 -2.26
C THR A 105 29.39 7.41 -2.39
N ALA A 106 29.53 8.24 -1.36
CA ALA A 106 29.15 9.65 -1.42
C ALA A 106 29.98 10.45 -2.45
N SER A 107 31.29 10.17 -2.55
CA SER A 107 32.18 10.74 -3.57
C SER A 107 31.77 10.29 -4.98
N TRP A 108 31.47 9.01 -5.17
CA TRP A 108 31.00 8.46 -6.45
C TRP A 108 29.68 9.10 -6.88
N GLN A 109 28.72 9.26 -5.98
CA GLN A 109 27.45 9.94 -6.26
C GLN A 109 27.68 11.34 -6.83
N GLN A 110 28.53 12.12 -6.20
CA GLN A 110 28.84 13.48 -6.64
C GLN A 110 29.55 13.52 -8.00
N ARG A 111 30.55 12.68 -8.20
CA ARG A 111 31.32 12.61 -9.46
C ARG A 111 30.46 12.10 -10.62
N THR A 112 29.58 11.14 -10.37
CA THR A 112 28.62 10.64 -11.36
C THR A 112 27.68 11.75 -11.82
N LEU A 113 27.08 12.49 -10.88
CA LEU A 113 26.22 13.63 -11.18
C LEU A 113 26.97 14.69 -12.00
N GLN A 114 28.23 15.01 -11.59
CA GLN A 114 29.07 15.99 -12.32
C GLN A 114 29.27 15.56 -13.77
N LYS A 115 29.63 14.30 -14.02
CA LYS A 115 29.86 13.81 -15.38
C LYS A 115 28.61 13.82 -16.25
N ILE A 116 27.48 13.37 -15.71
CA ILE A 116 26.22 13.37 -16.44
C ILE A 116 25.82 14.79 -16.83
N VAL A 117 25.84 15.73 -15.89
CA VAL A 117 25.41 17.12 -16.16
C VAL A 117 26.43 17.86 -17.06
N ALA A 118 27.74 17.61 -16.90
CA ALA A 118 28.77 18.22 -17.72
C ALA A 118 28.66 17.87 -19.22
N ASP A 119 28.06 16.75 -19.57
CA ASP A 119 27.77 16.37 -20.97
C ASP A 119 26.75 17.34 -21.64
N PHE A 120 25.94 18.01 -20.84
CA PHE A 120 24.93 18.97 -21.33
C PHE A 120 25.35 20.43 -21.24
N ILE A 121 26.06 20.82 -20.16
CA ILE A 121 26.39 22.22 -19.89
C ILE A 121 27.90 22.51 -19.94
N GLY A 122 28.75 21.51 -20.19
CA GLY A 122 30.19 21.60 -20.11
C GLY A 122 30.75 21.52 -18.67
N GLU A 123 32.07 21.49 -18.54
CA GLU A 123 32.75 21.29 -17.25
C GLU A 123 32.89 22.60 -16.42
N LYS A 124 32.70 23.74 -17.04
CA LYS A 124 32.91 25.05 -16.38
C LYS A 124 31.65 25.39 -15.54
N ARG A 125 31.91 25.92 -14.35
CA ARG A 125 30.86 26.53 -13.53
C ARG A 125 30.35 27.80 -14.19
N ILE A 126 29.01 27.91 -14.31
CA ILE A 126 28.31 29.05 -14.88
C ILE A 126 27.44 29.74 -13.83
N PRO A 127 27.02 31.02 -13.98
CA PRO A 127 26.04 31.65 -13.10
C PRO A 127 24.76 30.79 -12.98
N MET A 128 24.19 30.70 -11.77
CA MET A 128 23.05 29.80 -11.50
C MET A 128 21.90 30.55 -10.83
N LEU A 129 20.73 30.49 -11.46
CA LEU A 129 19.44 30.94 -10.94
C LEU A 129 18.69 29.77 -10.37
N ILE A 130 18.34 29.80 -9.09
CA ILE A 130 17.64 28.76 -8.38
C ILE A 130 16.19 29.22 -8.15
N ILE A 131 15.22 28.50 -8.74
CA ILE A 131 13.79 28.81 -8.55
C ILE A 131 13.31 28.19 -7.24
N ASP A 132 13.72 28.81 -6.15
CA ASP A 132 13.35 28.48 -4.78
C ASP A 132 13.71 29.64 -3.84
N ALA A 133 13.37 29.53 -2.54
CA ALA A 133 13.74 30.50 -1.52
C ALA A 133 15.00 30.06 -0.74
N PRO A 134 15.83 30.99 -0.24
CA PRO A 134 17.11 30.64 0.41
C PRO A 134 16.94 29.91 1.75
N ASN A 135 15.77 30.00 2.41
CA ASN A 135 15.48 29.30 3.68
C ASN A 135 15.35 27.78 3.51
N VAL A 136 15.14 27.26 2.29
CA VAL A 136 15.08 25.82 2.00
C VAL A 136 16.32 25.03 2.45
N LEU A 137 17.50 25.69 2.54
CA LEU A 137 18.74 25.09 3.02
C LEU A 137 19.01 25.34 4.51
N ARG A 138 18.32 26.30 5.14
CA ARG A 138 18.54 26.71 6.55
C ARG A 138 17.59 25.98 7.50
N ASP A 139 16.37 25.73 7.09
CA ASP A 139 15.36 25.07 7.90
C ASP A 139 15.43 23.54 7.73
N ARG A 140 15.77 22.82 8.82
CA ARG A 140 15.81 21.36 8.81
C ARG A 140 14.46 20.72 8.51
N ALA A 141 13.35 21.37 8.82
CA ALA A 141 12.00 20.90 8.51
C ALA A 141 11.66 21.04 7.03
N LEU A 142 12.24 22.05 6.36
CA LEU A 142 12.12 22.28 4.92
C LEU A 142 13.21 21.57 4.10
N PHE A 143 14.28 21.08 4.74
CA PHE A 143 15.37 20.33 4.11
C PHE A 143 14.89 18.94 3.69
N SER A 144 14.07 18.94 2.66
CA SER A 144 13.49 17.79 2.00
C SER A 144 14.32 17.41 0.76
N ALA A 145 13.83 16.49 -0.08
CA ALA A 145 14.44 16.22 -1.39
C ALA A 145 14.66 17.49 -2.24
N ARG A 146 13.91 18.56 -1.94
CA ARG A 146 14.06 19.90 -2.57
C ARG A 146 15.42 20.52 -2.20
N GLY A 147 15.72 20.61 -0.91
CA GLY A 147 17.01 21.10 -0.43
C GLY A 147 18.19 20.24 -0.89
N ALA A 148 18.03 18.91 -0.86
CA ALA A 148 19.06 17.97 -1.33
C ALA A 148 19.33 18.12 -2.84
N GLY A 149 18.28 18.30 -3.66
CA GLY A 149 18.40 18.56 -5.09
C GLY A 149 19.13 19.89 -5.37
N ILE A 150 18.71 20.98 -4.73
CA ILE A 150 19.34 22.30 -4.85
C ILE A 150 20.83 22.21 -4.46
N LEU A 151 21.14 21.55 -3.34
CA LEU A 151 22.53 21.40 -2.90
C LEU A 151 23.36 20.59 -3.91
N GLY A 152 22.79 19.49 -4.44
CA GLY A 152 23.45 18.66 -5.45
C GLY A 152 23.78 19.42 -6.73
N PHE A 153 22.83 20.18 -7.25
CA PHE A 153 23.04 20.98 -8.46
C PHE A 153 23.84 22.30 -8.23
N SER A 154 23.90 22.77 -6.99
CA SER A 154 24.69 24.01 -6.66
C SER A 154 26.18 23.91 -6.95
N ILE A 155 26.71 22.69 -7.13
CA ILE A 155 28.13 22.49 -7.50
C ILE A 155 28.46 23.00 -8.91
N PHE A 156 27.47 23.18 -9.79
CA PHE A 156 27.62 23.71 -11.14
C PHE A 156 27.54 25.23 -11.18
N GLY A 157 27.10 25.87 -10.09
CA GLY A 157 26.98 27.32 -9.99
C GLY A 157 28.30 28.02 -9.61
N SER A 158 28.74 29.01 -10.41
CA SER A 158 29.84 29.91 -10.04
C SER A 158 29.39 31.04 -9.11
N LYS A 159 28.19 31.57 -9.38
CA LYS A 159 27.46 32.54 -8.55
C LYS A 159 26.00 32.06 -8.49
N ARG A 160 25.38 32.19 -7.34
CA ARG A 160 24.01 31.68 -7.12
C ARG A 160 23.06 32.81 -6.75
N CYS A 161 21.87 32.83 -7.38
CA CYS A 161 20.77 33.71 -7.03
C CYS A 161 19.55 32.85 -6.76
N TYR A 162 18.80 33.12 -5.69
CA TYR A 162 17.50 32.55 -5.43
C TYR A 162 16.43 33.49 -6.00
N ALA A 163 15.52 32.95 -6.81
CA ALA A 163 14.47 33.72 -7.47
C ALA A 163 13.30 34.06 -6.57
N LEU A 164 13.14 33.36 -5.43
CA LEU A 164 12.02 33.56 -4.53
C LEU A 164 12.49 34.12 -3.18
N ARG A 165 11.65 34.98 -2.58
CA ARG A 165 11.76 35.42 -1.19
C ARG A 165 11.34 34.32 -0.22
N GLU A 166 11.54 34.53 1.09
CA GLU A 166 11.19 33.55 2.11
C GLU A 166 9.66 33.27 2.21
N ASP A 167 8.84 34.22 1.78
CA ASP A 167 7.38 34.10 1.64
C ASP A 167 6.92 33.45 0.33
N MET A 168 7.86 32.95 -0.48
CA MET A 168 7.65 32.31 -1.77
C MET A 168 7.19 33.29 -2.89
N SER A 169 7.19 34.60 -2.68
CA SER A 169 6.97 35.58 -3.74
C SER A 169 8.20 35.69 -4.65
N LEU A 170 7.97 35.99 -5.94
CA LEU A 170 9.06 36.20 -6.91
C LEU A 170 9.80 37.49 -6.60
N ASP A 171 11.16 37.41 -6.49
CA ASP A 171 12.04 38.56 -6.29
C ASP A 171 12.62 39.05 -7.64
N LEU A 172 11.77 39.77 -8.37
CA LEU A 172 12.15 40.31 -9.69
C LEU A 172 13.43 41.14 -9.68
N GLU A 173 13.57 42.01 -8.68
CA GLU A 173 14.73 42.90 -8.57
C GLU A 173 16.05 42.11 -8.40
N ALA A 174 16.02 41.06 -7.55
CA ALA A 174 17.17 40.19 -7.37
C ALA A 174 17.49 39.38 -8.64
N VAL A 175 16.47 38.91 -9.36
CA VAL A 175 16.64 38.18 -10.61
C VAL A 175 17.19 39.06 -11.70
N GLU A 176 16.67 40.26 -11.93
CA GLU A 176 17.13 41.20 -12.94
C GLU A 176 18.58 41.64 -12.67
N SER A 177 18.91 42.06 -11.44
CA SER A 177 20.27 42.39 -11.05
C SER A 177 21.26 41.23 -11.22
N PHE A 178 20.82 40.01 -11.03
CA PHE A 178 21.63 38.81 -11.28
C PHE A 178 21.88 38.61 -12.78
N LEU A 179 20.85 38.74 -13.62
CA LEU A 179 20.94 38.58 -15.07
C LEU A 179 21.78 39.66 -15.71
N GLU A 180 21.65 40.94 -15.29
CA GLU A 180 22.51 42.03 -15.72
C GLU A 180 24.00 41.73 -15.44
N LYS A 181 24.32 41.17 -14.26
CA LYS A 181 25.70 40.78 -13.89
C LYS A 181 26.22 39.56 -14.64
N ALA A 182 25.32 38.66 -15.09
CA ALA A 182 25.69 37.53 -15.91
C ALA A 182 25.96 37.92 -17.36
N GLY A 183 25.33 39.01 -17.84
CA GLY A 183 25.44 39.49 -19.23
C GLY A 183 24.93 38.47 -20.24
N ASP A 184 25.49 38.47 -21.45
CA ASP A 184 25.13 37.56 -22.55
C ASP A 184 25.69 36.13 -22.39
N GLY A 185 26.26 35.79 -21.22
CA GLY A 185 26.82 34.47 -20.96
C GLY A 185 25.76 33.45 -20.62
N PRO A 186 26.14 32.14 -20.66
CA PRO A 186 25.20 31.08 -20.29
C PRO A 186 24.83 31.14 -18.81
N VAL A 187 23.55 30.90 -18.50
CA VAL A 187 22.98 30.83 -17.15
C VAL A 187 22.33 29.47 -16.92
N LEU A 188 22.75 28.78 -15.86
CA LEU A 188 22.04 27.58 -15.40
C LEU A 188 20.81 27.97 -14.60
N VAL A 189 19.64 27.51 -14.99
CA VAL A 189 18.38 27.66 -14.24
C VAL A 189 18.02 26.32 -13.63
N PHE A 190 17.81 26.27 -12.33
CA PHE A 190 17.43 25.02 -11.65
C PHE A 190 16.18 25.21 -10.79
N GLY A 191 15.28 24.24 -10.83
CA GLY A 191 14.09 24.23 -9.98
C GLY A 191 13.28 22.94 -10.10
N PHE A 192 12.24 22.84 -9.28
CA PHE A 192 11.28 21.74 -9.37
C PHE A 192 10.10 22.15 -10.24
N THR A 193 9.61 21.24 -11.08
CA THR A 193 8.60 21.50 -12.11
C THR A 193 7.44 22.36 -11.61
N TYR A 194 6.78 21.94 -10.50
CA TYR A 194 5.65 22.68 -9.95
C TYR A 194 6.04 24.05 -9.34
N MET A 195 7.28 24.17 -8.78
CA MET A 195 7.79 25.43 -8.22
C MET A 195 8.02 26.46 -9.32
N ILE A 196 8.61 26.00 -10.42
CA ILE A 196 8.84 26.84 -11.59
C ILE A 196 7.53 27.35 -12.14
N TRP A 197 6.53 26.45 -12.30
CA TRP A 197 5.24 26.84 -12.85
C TRP A 197 4.49 27.84 -11.97
N LYS A 198 4.31 27.50 -10.69
CA LYS A 198 3.47 28.27 -9.77
C LYS A 198 4.11 29.56 -9.29
N TYR A 199 5.42 29.57 -9.00
CA TYR A 199 6.09 30.68 -8.32
C TYR A 199 7.00 31.50 -9.22
N PHE A 200 7.26 31.05 -10.45
CA PHE A 200 8.06 31.78 -11.41
C PHE A 200 7.27 32.11 -12.68
N TYR A 201 6.70 31.13 -13.36
CA TYR A 201 5.95 31.33 -14.61
C TYR A 201 4.66 32.13 -14.39
N GLU A 202 3.75 31.69 -13.51
CA GLU A 202 2.45 32.35 -13.28
C GLU A 202 2.59 33.82 -12.84
N PRO A 203 3.48 34.18 -11.88
CA PRO A 203 3.70 35.59 -11.52
C PRO A 203 4.22 36.44 -12.68
N LEU A 204 5.16 35.93 -13.48
CA LEU A 204 5.65 36.64 -14.66
C LEU A 204 4.55 36.86 -15.70
N LYS A 205 3.79 35.83 -15.99
CA LYS A 205 2.66 35.92 -16.93
C LYS A 205 1.58 36.91 -16.44
N LYS A 206 1.26 36.86 -15.15
CA LYS A 206 0.26 37.76 -14.54
C LYS A 206 0.70 39.22 -14.53
N SER A 207 1.96 39.50 -14.30
CA SER A 207 2.52 40.86 -14.31
C SER A 207 2.76 41.40 -15.72
N GLY A 208 2.81 40.54 -16.74
CA GLY A 208 3.21 40.88 -18.09
C GLY A 208 4.71 41.19 -18.23
N HIS A 209 5.49 40.95 -17.17
CA HIS A 209 6.92 41.20 -17.14
C HIS A 209 7.67 40.09 -17.89
N LYS A 210 8.63 40.46 -18.73
CA LYS A 210 9.45 39.54 -19.51
C LYS A 210 10.90 39.59 -19.03
N LEU A 211 11.47 38.46 -18.74
CA LEU A 211 12.90 38.28 -18.46
C LEU A 211 13.62 37.86 -19.75
N HIS A 212 14.93 38.05 -19.76
CA HIS A 212 15.81 37.67 -20.88
C HIS A 212 16.76 36.55 -20.48
N LEU A 213 16.37 35.31 -20.83
CA LEU A 213 17.10 34.07 -20.54
C LEU A 213 17.30 33.20 -21.81
N GLU A 214 17.46 33.85 -22.97
CA GLU A 214 17.65 33.19 -24.26
C GLU A 214 18.89 32.28 -24.28
N HIS A 215 19.92 32.61 -23.50
CA HIS A 215 21.14 31.81 -23.29
C HIS A 215 21.07 30.94 -22.03
N GLY A 216 19.89 30.79 -21.43
CA GLY A 216 19.65 29.96 -20.26
C GLY A 216 19.54 28.49 -20.61
N PHE A 217 20.11 27.65 -19.75
CA PHE A 217 19.90 26.20 -19.76
C PHE A 217 19.15 25.80 -18.49
N MET A 218 17.90 25.34 -18.62
CA MET A 218 17.11 24.93 -17.46
C MET A 218 17.16 23.42 -17.24
N ILE A 219 17.46 23.04 -16.00
CA ILE A 219 17.28 21.66 -15.52
C ILE A 219 16.15 21.66 -14.50
N HIS A 220 15.12 20.83 -14.73
CA HIS A 220 14.02 20.71 -13.80
C HIS A 220 13.63 19.23 -13.58
N GLY A 221 12.96 18.94 -12.47
CA GLY A 221 12.49 17.57 -12.15
C GLY A 221 11.44 17.55 -11.05
N GLY A 222 11.09 16.37 -10.55
CA GLY A 222 10.21 16.17 -9.41
C GLY A 222 8.70 16.22 -9.68
N GLY A 223 8.27 16.41 -10.92
CA GLY A 223 6.87 16.31 -11.34
C GLY A 223 5.91 17.29 -10.64
N TRP A 224 4.61 17.05 -10.82
CA TRP A 224 3.53 17.93 -10.33
C TRP A 224 3.05 17.61 -8.90
N LYS A 225 3.40 16.46 -8.33
CA LYS A 225 3.07 16.03 -6.94
C LYS A 225 1.62 16.33 -6.54
N LYS A 226 1.41 17.19 -5.52
CA LYS A 226 0.09 17.57 -5.00
C LYS A 226 -0.74 18.43 -5.96
N LEU A 227 -0.12 19.00 -7.00
CA LEU A 227 -0.77 19.83 -8.03
C LEU A 227 -1.05 19.05 -9.32
N ALA A 228 -1.29 17.75 -9.24
CA ALA A 228 -1.61 16.92 -10.41
C ALA A 228 -2.81 17.44 -11.21
N ASN A 229 -3.77 18.08 -10.54
CA ASN A 229 -4.94 18.70 -11.19
C ASN A 229 -4.60 20.00 -11.95
N GLU A 230 -3.44 20.62 -11.67
CA GLU A 230 -2.94 21.83 -12.33
C GLU A 230 -1.84 21.48 -13.35
N ALA A 231 -1.57 20.18 -13.55
CA ALA A 231 -0.49 19.71 -14.41
C ALA A 231 -0.74 20.09 -15.86
N VAL A 232 0.29 20.67 -16.49
CA VAL A 232 0.31 20.96 -17.92
C VAL A 232 1.22 19.98 -18.66
N SER A 233 1.06 19.88 -19.97
CA SER A 233 1.95 19.05 -20.80
C SER A 233 3.38 19.61 -20.81
N ALA A 234 4.36 18.75 -21.13
CA ALA A 234 5.76 19.18 -21.24
C ALA A 234 5.94 20.25 -22.35
N GLU A 235 5.12 20.22 -23.38
CA GLU A 235 5.10 21.21 -24.44
C GLU A 235 4.58 22.55 -23.92
N GLN A 236 3.42 22.56 -23.27
CA GLN A 236 2.86 23.76 -22.63
C GLN A 236 3.81 24.38 -21.61
N PHE A 237 4.52 23.55 -20.86
CA PHE A 237 5.52 24.02 -19.89
C PHE A 237 6.67 24.75 -20.57
N ARG A 238 7.22 24.17 -21.65
CA ARG A 238 8.31 24.79 -22.44
C ARG A 238 7.86 26.06 -23.13
N ASP A 239 6.69 26.04 -23.76
CA ASP A 239 6.15 27.21 -24.47
C ASP A 239 5.82 28.35 -23.51
N GLY A 240 5.29 28.06 -22.34
CA GLY A 240 5.06 29.06 -21.30
C GLY A 240 6.35 29.74 -20.84
N LEU A 241 7.42 28.97 -20.59
CA LEU A 241 8.72 29.55 -20.22
C LEU A 241 9.35 30.35 -21.35
N ARG A 242 9.23 29.90 -22.61
CA ARG A 242 9.66 30.68 -23.77
C ARG A 242 8.91 32.00 -23.86
N GLU A 243 7.61 32.03 -23.60
CA GLU A 243 6.78 33.21 -23.63
C GLU A 243 7.23 34.29 -22.60
N VAL A 244 7.51 33.88 -21.37
CA VAL A 244 7.80 34.83 -20.25
C VAL A 244 9.26 35.15 -20.05
N CYS A 245 10.18 34.28 -20.47
CA CYS A 245 11.62 34.54 -20.22
C CYS A 245 12.55 34.10 -21.36
N GLY A 246 12.04 33.76 -22.56
CA GLY A 246 12.85 33.44 -23.72
C GLY A 246 13.64 32.13 -23.63
N LEU A 247 13.46 31.31 -22.57
CA LEU A 247 14.17 30.05 -22.38
C LEU A 247 13.85 29.08 -23.53
N LEU A 248 14.89 28.63 -24.24
CA LEU A 248 14.79 27.69 -25.34
C LEU A 248 15.22 26.27 -24.92
N ASP A 249 16.19 26.17 -24.04
CA ASP A 249 16.76 24.89 -23.61
C ASP A 249 16.27 24.51 -22.21
N VAL A 250 15.19 23.73 -22.18
CA VAL A 250 14.51 23.26 -20.96
C VAL A 250 14.56 21.74 -20.93
N ARG A 251 15.26 21.19 -19.93
CA ARG A 251 15.51 19.74 -19.79
C ARG A 251 14.92 19.20 -18.50
N ASN A 252 14.17 18.15 -18.63
CA ASN A 252 13.72 17.37 -17.48
C ASN A 252 14.77 16.37 -17.03
N TYR A 253 14.74 15.96 -15.77
CA TYR A 253 15.47 14.77 -15.32
C TYR A 253 14.60 13.90 -14.43
N TYR A 254 14.84 12.59 -14.49
CA TYR A 254 14.31 11.61 -13.56
C TYR A 254 15.44 11.15 -12.64
N GLY A 255 15.13 11.05 -11.34
CA GLY A 255 16.06 10.58 -10.31
C GLY A 255 15.37 10.36 -8.99
N MET A 256 16.00 9.58 -8.11
CA MET A 256 15.46 9.22 -6.82
C MET A 256 16.52 9.29 -5.71
N ALA A 257 16.07 9.50 -4.47
CA ALA A 257 16.96 9.59 -3.32
C ALA A 257 17.73 8.29 -3.06
N GLU A 258 17.14 7.18 -3.38
CA GLU A 258 17.68 5.83 -3.21
C GLU A 258 18.81 5.50 -4.20
N GLN A 259 18.98 6.29 -5.28
CA GLN A 259 20.11 6.22 -6.21
C GLN A 259 20.61 7.63 -6.55
N THR A 260 20.83 8.47 -5.53
CA THR A 260 21.35 9.83 -5.68
C THR A 260 22.62 9.84 -6.55
N GLY A 261 22.71 10.78 -7.49
CA GLY A 261 23.83 10.90 -8.44
C GLY A 261 23.56 10.21 -9.78
N CYS A 262 22.80 9.13 -9.82
CA CYS A 262 22.35 8.52 -11.07
C CYS A 262 21.05 9.16 -11.53
N ILE A 263 21.13 10.15 -12.38
CA ILE A 263 19.98 10.82 -12.99
C ILE A 263 19.86 10.46 -14.46
N TYR A 264 18.63 10.45 -14.94
CA TYR A 264 18.28 10.22 -16.34
C TYR A 264 17.92 11.58 -16.94
N MET A 265 18.85 12.17 -17.69
CA MET A 265 18.68 13.51 -18.29
C MET A 265 17.92 13.43 -19.62
N GLU A 266 17.04 14.39 -19.81
CA GLU A 266 16.33 14.58 -21.08
C GLU A 266 17.27 15.17 -22.14
N CYS A 267 17.38 14.50 -23.29
CA CYS A 267 18.14 15.00 -24.44
C CYS A 267 17.32 15.99 -25.28
N GLU A 268 17.94 16.54 -26.33
CA GLU A 268 17.31 17.47 -27.30
C GLU A 268 16.14 16.87 -28.05
N CYS A 269 16.03 15.53 -28.07
CA CYS A 269 14.89 14.81 -28.66
C CYS A 269 13.74 14.56 -27.67
N GLY A 270 13.84 15.04 -26.43
CA GLY A 270 12.84 14.85 -25.39
C GLY A 270 12.84 13.46 -24.74
N HIS A 271 13.96 12.73 -24.81
CA HIS A 271 14.11 11.38 -24.27
C HIS A 271 15.00 11.39 -23.03
N LEU A 272 14.58 10.67 -21.97
CA LEU A 272 15.37 10.47 -20.76
C LEU A 272 16.39 9.36 -20.97
N HIS A 273 17.67 9.64 -20.90
CA HIS A 273 18.74 8.68 -21.16
C HIS A 273 19.31 8.04 -19.90
N ALA A 274 19.47 6.71 -19.92
CA ALA A 274 20.28 5.98 -18.97
C ALA A 274 21.77 6.17 -19.30
N SER A 275 22.54 6.69 -18.35
CA SER A 275 23.97 6.92 -18.53
C SER A 275 24.78 5.62 -18.51
N SER A 276 26.08 5.68 -18.80
CA SER A 276 27.02 4.55 -18.60
C SER A 276 27.07 4.07 -17.16
N TYR A 277 26.60 4.86 -16.18
CA TYR A 277 26.66 4.62 -14.73
C TYR A 277 25.38 4.11 -14.11
N SER A 278 24.29 4.09 -14.88
CA SER A 278 22.98 3.56 -14.47
C SER A 278 22.28 2.89 -15.64
N ASP A 279 21.39 1.95 -15.37
CA ASP A 279 20.55 1.33 -16.37
C ASP A 279 19.11 1.18 -15.89
N VAL A 280 18.24 0.75 -16.78
CA VAL A 280 16.82 0.60 -16.49
C VAL A 280 16.28 -0.66 -17.15
N LEU A 281 15.41 -1.35 -16.41
CA LEU A 281 14.53 -2.41 -16.92
C LEU A 281 13.09 -2.04 -16.66
N ILE A 282 12.19 -2.50 -17.51
CA ILE A 282 10.75 -2.33 -17.29
C ILE A 282 10.15 -3.70 -16.99
N ARG A 283 9.48 -3.80 -15.84
CA ARG A 283 8.95 -5.06 -15.32
C ARG A 283 7.44 -5.17 -15.51
N ASN A 284 7.03 -6.30 -16.06
CA ASN A 284 5.64 -6.70 -16.11
C ASN A 284 5.18 -7.08 -14.70
N MET A 285 4.08 -6.50 -14.23
CA MET A 285 3.58 -6.76 -12.88
C MET A 285 2.83 -8.09 -12.72
N GLU A 286 2.61 -8.83 -13.80
CA GLU A 286 2.02 -10.18 -13.72
C GLU A 286 3.03 -11.22 -13.18
N ASP A 287 4.33 -11.09 -13.55
CA ASP A 287 5.34 -12.10 -13.26
C ASP A 287 6.76 -11.55 -13.04
N PHE A 288 6.94 -10.25 -13.14
CA PHE A 288 8.22 -9.54 -13.15
C PHE A 288 9.15 -9.86 -14.34
N SER A 289 8.66 -10.45 -15.41
CA SER A 289 9.42 -10.55 -16.65
C SER A 289 9.75 -9.16 -17.23
N CYS A 290 10.81 -9.05 -18.02
CA CYS A 290 11.14 -7.79 -18.70
C CYS A 290 10.16 -7.51 -19.83
N CYS A 291 9.62 -6.31 -19.87
CA CYS A 291 8.78 -5.82 -20.95
C CYS A 291 9.60 -5.55 -22.21
N LYS A 292 8.99 -5.75 -23.39
CA LYS A 292 9.57 -5.34 -24.67
C LYS A 292 9.57 -3.81 -24.78
N ASN A 293 10.48 -3.27 -25.60
CA ASN A 293 10.51 -1.85 -25.92
C ASN A 293 9.13 -1.37 -26.41
N GLY A 294 8.71 -0.19 -25.97
CA GLY A 294 7.39 0.37 -26.25
C GLY A 294 6.26 -0.15 -25.35
N THR A 295 6.52 -1.14 -24.47
CA THR A 295 5.51 -1.66 -23.54
C THR A 295 5.68 -1.02 -22.17
N GLU A 296 4.58 -0.49 -21.61
CA GLU A 296 4.55 0.08 -20.27
C GLU A 296 4.65 -1.00 -19.18
N GLY A 297 5.37 -0.68 -18.11
CA GLY A 297 5.46 -1.49 -16.89
C GLY A 297 6.08 -0.70 -15.75
N VAL A 298 6.48 -1.36 -14.69
CA VAL A 298 7.13 -0.74 -13.54
C VAL A 298 8.63 -0.65 -13.75
N ILE A 299 9.18 0.49 -13.40
CA ILE A 299 10.60 0.79 -13.60
C ILE A 299 11.43 0.11 -12.52
N GLN A 300 12.42 -0.66 -12.95
CA GLN A 300 13.56 -1.10 -12.14
C GLN A 300 14.78 -0.29 -12.55
N VAL A 301 15.43 0.35 -11.59
CA VAL A 301 16.67 1.09 -11.79
C VAL A 301 17.87 0.32 -11.31
N LEU A 302 18.96 0.35 -12.07
CA LEU A 302 20.19 -0.38 -11.83
C LEU A 302 21.39 0.58 -11.76
N THR A 303 22.30 0.36 -10.82
CA THR A 303 23.58 1.08 -10.76
C THR A 303 24.65 0.30 -10.02
N PRO A 304 25.85 0.15 -10.53
CA PRO A 304 26.96 -0.45 -9.81
C PRO A 304 27.62 0.49 -8.77
N MET A 305 27.07 1.70 -8.58
CA MET A 305 27.59 2.70 -7.63
C MET A 305 27.24 2.43 -6.17
N ALA A 306 26.11 1.77 -5.91
CA ALA A 306 25.53 1.63 -4.57
C ALA A 306 26.28 0.57 -3.75
N TRP A 307 27.45 0.94 -3.22
CA TRP A 307 28.37 0.03 -2.50
C TRP A 307 28.07 -0.06 -1.01
N SER A 308 27.68 1.01 -0.37
CA SER A 308 27.42 1.07 1.08
C SER A 308 26.05 0.57 1.52
N TYR A 309 25.17 0.29 0.57
CA TYR A 309 23.80 -0.18 0.80
C TYR A 309 23.29 -0.95 -0.43
N PRO A 310 22.37 -1.94 -0.29
CA PRO A 310 21.86 -2.74 -1.40
C PRO A 310 20.87 -1.97 -2.28
N GLY A 311 21.31 -0.85 -2.84
CA GLY A 311 20.56 0.02 -3.75
C GLY A 311 20.94 -0.13 -5.22
N HIS A 312 21.69 -1.18 -5.56
CA HIS A 312 22.18 -1.40 -6.92
C HIS A 312 21.10 -1.90 -7.90
N SER A 313 19.98 -2.42 -7.37
CA SER A 313 18.83 -2.89 -8.15
C SER A 313 17.55 -2.61 -7.36
N ILE A 314 16.78 -1.60 -7.78
CA ILE A 314 15.59 -1.13 -7.06
C ILE A 314 14.37 -1.24 -7.96
N LEU A 315 13.34 -1.97 -7.51
CA LEU A 315 11.99 -1.90 -8.08
C LEU A 315 11.29 -0.67 -7.52
N THR A 316 11.00 0.29 -8.39
CA THR A 316 10.38 1.57 -8.02
C THR A 316 8.85 1.46 -7.92
N GLU A 317 8.19 2.57 -7.57
CA GLU A 317 6.74 2.75 -7.70
C GLU A 317 6.37 3.60 -8.93
N ASP A 318 7.33 3.85 -9.83
CA ASP A 318 7.13 4.65 -11.02
C ASP A 318 6.94 3.75 -12.26
N LYS A 319 6.11 4.21 -13.19
CA LYS A 319 5.78 3.53 -14.45
C LYS A 319 6.47 4.19 -15.62
N GLY A 320 6.81 3.39 -16.61
CA GLY A 320 7.43 3.88 -17.81
C GLY A 320 7.63 2.80 -18.87
N MET A 321 8.31 3.17 -19.92
CA MET A 321 8.67 2.28 -21.03
C MET A 321 10.05 2.62 -21.58
N ILE A 322 10.77 1.62 -22.08
CA ILE A 322 11.95 1.82 -22.91
C ILE A 322 11.47 2.16 -24.30
N LEU A 323 11.91 3.30 -24.84
CA LEU A 323 11.57 3.74 -26.19
C LEU A 323 12.52 3.16 -27.25
N GLY A 324 13.79 2.96 -26.90
CA GLY A 324 14.82 2.39 -27.77
C GLY A 324 16.17 2.27 -27.06
N GLU A 325 17.16 1.73 -27.78
CA GLU A 325 18.54 1.48 -27.31
C GLU A 325 19.52 1.83 -28.44
N ASP A 326 20.50 2.69 -28.16
CA ASP A 326 21.59 3.11 -29.06
C ASP A 326 21.16 3.84 -30.34
N ASP A 327 19.89 4.07 -30.57
CA ASP A 327 19.29 4.57 -31.82
C ASP A 327 18.61 5.95 -31.66
N CYS A 328 18.79 6.63 -30.52
CA CYS A 328 18.28 7.98 -30.36
C CYS A 328 18.98 8.95 -31.31
N PRO A 329 18.23 9.84 -32.02
CA PRO A 329 18.81 10.81 -32.95
C PRO A 329 19.83 11.77 -32.32
N CYS A 330 19.81 11.93 -30.99
CA CYS A 330 20.79 12.75 -30.26
C CYS A 330 22.23 12.15 -30.25
N GLY A 331 22.40 10.91 -30.68
CA GLY A 331 23.68 10.20 -30.75
C GLY A 331 24.16 9.56 -29.45
N ARG A 332 23.49 9.82 -28.30
CA ARG A 332 23.82 9.19 -27.00
C ARG A 332 23.49 7.71 -27.00
N LYS A 333 24.44 6.90 -26.50
CA LYS A 333 24.29 5.44 -26.40
C LYS A 333 23.53 5.04 -25.13
N GLY A 334 23.11 3.78 -25.11
CA GLY A 334 22.34 3.16 -24.03
C GLY A 334 20.82 3.27 -24.22
N LYS A 335 20.08 2.84 -23.22
CA LYS A 335 18.61 2.88 -23.20
C LYS A 335 18.09 4.29 -22.99
N TYR A 336 16.98 4.61 -23.64
CA TYR A 336 16.24 5.84 -23.35
C TYR A 336 14.76 5.53 -23.10
N ILE A 337 14.16 6.27 -22.16
CA ILE A 337 12.89 5.93 -21.55
C ILE A 337 11.91 7.11 -21.56
N ARG A 338 10.65 6.76 -21.35
CA ARG A 338 9.58 7.69 -20.98
C ARG A 338 8.99 7.27 -19.66
N ILE A 339 8.85 8.22 -18.73
CA ILE A 339 8.08 8.05 -17.51
C ILE A 339 6.61 8.34 -17.85
N THR A 340 5.72 7.43 -17.50
CA THR A 340 4.28 7.56 -17.77
C THR A 340 3.47 7.90 -16.53
N GLY A 341 4.04 7.72 -15.33
CA GLY A 341 3.38 8.07 -14.07
C GLY A 341 3.92 7.30 -12.88
N ARG A 342 3.10 7.22 -11.85
CA ARG A 342 3.33 6.37 -10.68
C ARG A 342 2.26 5.31 -10.59
N ILE A 343 2.58 4.20 -9.91
CA ILE A 343 1.58 3.22 -9.51
C ILE A 343 0.54 3.97 -8.66
N PRO A 344 -0.74 3.98 -9.06
CA PRO A 344 -1.78 4.58 -8.24
C PRO A 344 -1.76 3.92 -6.86
N LYS A 345 -1.66 4.70 -5.79
CA LYS A 345 -1.83 4.18 -4.44
C LYS A 345 -3.28 3.77 -4.30
N ALA A 346 -3.59 2.52 -4.64
CA ALA A 346 -4.87 1.95 -4.29
C ALA A 346 -4.96 1.96 -2.76
N GLU A 347 -6.13 2.23 -2.26
CA GLU A 347 -6.39 2.17 -0.83
C GLU A 347 -6.03 0.79 -0.31
N VAL A 348 -5.02 0.74 0.56
CA VAL A 348 -4.66 -0.49 1.25
C VAL A 348 -5.74 -0.75 2.29
N ARG A 349 -6.54 -1.78 2.05
CA ARG A 349 -7.55 -2.25 2.99
C ARG A 349 -6.83 -3.05 4.10
N GLY A 350 -6.45 -2.39 5.19
CA GLY A 350 -5.83 -3.05 6.35
C GLY A 350 -6.20 -2.39 7.66
N CYS A 351 -6.48 -3.16 8.71
CA CYS A 351 -6.93 -2.67 10.00
C CYS A 351 -5.94 -1.71 10.69
N SER A 352 -4.65 -1.77 10.37
CA SER A 352 -3.60 -0.95 11.00
C SER A 352 -3.21 0.31 10.22
N ASP A 353 -3.65 0.46 8.96
CA ASP A 353 -3.32 1.64 8.15
C ASP A 353 -4.16 2.88 8.50
N THR A 354 -4.91 2.79 9.59
CA THR A 354 -5.74 3.87 10.09
C THR A 354 -4.95 4.94 10.85
N PHE A 355 -3.62 4.81 11.02
CA PHE A 355 -2.78 5.82 11.68
C PHE A 355 -1.87 6.58 10.70
N GLU A 356 -2.44 7.52 9.93
CA GLU A 356 -1.69 8.65 9.39
C GLU A 356 -1.74 9.78 10.43
N THR A 357 -0.71 9.89 11.25
CA THR A 357 -0.51 11.08 12.09
C THR A 357 -0.08 12.23 11.19
N GLY A 358 -0.80 13.35 11.22
CA GLY A 358 -0.33 14.62 10.69
C GLY A 358 -0.92 15.13 9.39
N ARG A 359 -2.23 14.96 9.13
CA ARG A 359 -2.94 15.82 8.18
C ARG A 359 -3.41 17.08 8.91
N GLU A 360 -3.09 18.25 8.36
CA GLU A 360 -3.78 19.48 8.76
C GLU A 360 -5.30 19.24 8.65
N ILE A 361 -6.02 19.53 9.72
CA ILE A 361 -7.48 19.43 9.80
C ILE A 361 -8.02 20.41 8.76
N ARG A 362 -8.67 19.91 7.69
CA ARG A 362 -9.49 20.79 6.87
C ARG A 362 -10.77 21.09 7.65
N GLU A 363 -11.28 22.31 7.53
CA GLU A 363 -12.56 22.72 8.18
C GLU A 363 -13.69 21.74 7.86
N GLU A 364 -13.72 21.14 6.66
CA GLU A 364 -14.66 20.09 6.22
C GLU A 364 -14.57 18.79 7.04
N ASP A 365 -13.50 18.55 7.80
CA ASP A 365 -13.32 17.34 8.63
C ASP A 365 -13.97 17.47 10.03
N THR A 366 -14.54 18.62 10.38
CA THR A 366 -15.16 18.88 11.70
C THR A 366 -16.65 18.57 11.73
N ASP A 367 -17.35 18.59 10.60
CA ASP A 367 -18.79 18.44 10.54
C ASP A 367 -19.21 16.97 10.41
N VAL A 368 -20.33 16.64 11.09
CA VAL A 368 -20.97 15.33 10.96
C VAL A 368 -21.90 15.35 9.75
N THR A 369 -21.69 14.42 8.82
CA THR A 369 -22.56 14.23 7.67
C THR A 369 -23.47 13.02 7.89
N LEU A 370 -24.76 13.20 7.81
CA LEU A 370 -25.75 12.11 7.78
C LEU A 370 -25.77 11.48 6.38
N LEU A 371 -25.62 10.15 6.33
CA LEU A 371 -25.63 9.38 5.09
C LEU A 371 -26.97 8.66 4.85
N ALA A 372 -27.64 8.22 5.92
CA ALA A 372 -28.96 7.64 5.86
C ALA A 372 -29.63 7.66 7.25
N GLY A 373 -30.96 7.68 7.28
CA GLY A 373 -31.75 7.68 8.51
C GLY A 373 -31.98 9.06 9.13
N GLY A 374 -31.83 9.19 10.44
CA GLY A 374 -32.04 10.42 11.21
C GLY A 374 -30.90 10.76 12.13
N MET A 375 -30.75 12.05 12.50
CA MET A 375 -29.75 12.48 13.49
C MET A 375 -30.22 12.18 14.91
N ASP A 376 -31.51 12.34 15.19
CA ASP A 376 -32.10 12.12 16.51
C ASP A 376 -32.60 10.69 16.64
N LEU A 377 -31.99 9.93 17.54
CA LEU A 377 -32.37 8.55 17.81
C LEU A 377 -33.25 8.45 19.07
N THR A 378 -34.32 7.64 18.99
CA THR A 378 -35.08 7.26 20.17
C THR A 378 -34.24 6.42 21.13
N SER A 379 -34.43 6.60 22.42
CA SER A 379 -33.82 5.74 23.46
C SER A 379 -34.67 4.54 23.86
N ALA A 380 -35.91 4.46 23.34
CA ALA A 380 -36.83 3.36 23.67
C ALA A 380 -36.35 2.04 23.02
N PRO A 381 -35.99 1.02 23.82
CA PRO A 381 -35.63 -0.27 23.30
C PRO A 381 -36.83 -1.06 22.80
N GLU A 382 -36.60 -1.97 21.86
CA GLU A 382 -37.57 -2.97 21.38
C GLU A 382 -37.19 -4.37 21.82
N VAL A 383 -38.11 -5.31 21.59
CA VAL A 383 -37.79 -6.71 21.72
C VAL A 383 -36.85 -7.15 20.60
N PRO A 384 -35.92 -8.06 20.83
CA PRO A 384 -35.13 -8.61 19.76
C PRO A 384 -35.97 -9.24 18.66
N PHE A 385 -35.55 -9.06 17.40
CA PHE A 385 -36.24 -9.54 16.21
C PHE A 385 -37.68 -9.02 16.06
N GLU A 386 -37.88 -7.72 16.41
CA GLU A 386 -39.16 -7.04 16.20
C GLU A 386 -39.57 -7.12 14.72
N GLU A 387 -40.87 -7.26 14.45
CA GLU A 387 -41.38 -7.64 13.12
C GLU A 387 -41.14 -6.55 12.05
N THR A 388 -41.28 -5.28 12.41
CA THR A 388 -40.99 -4.15 11.48
C THR A 388 -39.54 -4.12 11.07
N THR A 389 -38.63 -4.37 12.05
CA THR A 389 -37.18 -4.51 11.80
C THR A 389 -36.88 -5.67 10.87
N MET A 390 -37.50 -6.82 11.10
CA MET A 390 -37.32 -8.01 10.25
C MET A 390 -37.81 -7.77 8.82
N ASN A 391 -38.97 -7.08 8.66
CA ASN A 391 -39.51 -6.71 7.37
C ASN A 391 -38.62 -5.75 6.62
N PHE A 392 -38.07 -4.70 7.30
CA PHE A 392 -37.13 -3.74 6.74
C PHE A 392 -35.84 -4.43 6.24
N LEU A 393 -35.24 -5.29 7.04
CA LEU A 393 -34.01 -6.01 6.66
C LEU A 393 -34.27 -6.96 5.50
N SER A 394 -35.46 -7.60 5.44
CA SER A 394 -35.86 -8.44 4.31
C SER A 394 -36.08 -7.60 3.04
N ALA A 395 -36.72 -6.43 3.13
CA ALA A 395 -36.91 -5.53 2.01
C ALA A 395 -35.56 -5.02 1.49
N LEU A 396 -34.60 -4.71 2.38
CA LEU A 396 -33.24 -4.35 2.00
C LEU A 396 -32.53 -5.49 1.24
N SER A 397 -32.71 -6.76 1.70
CA SER A 397 -32.22 -7.93 0.97
C SER A 397 -32.76 -7.98 -0.46
N ASP A 398 -34.05 -7.76 -0.64
CA ASP A 398 -34.69 -7.83 -1.95
C ASP A 398 -34.19 -6.70 -2.87
N ARG A 399 -34.09 -5.47 -2.38
CA ARG A 399 -33.50 -4.34 -3.12
C ARG A 399 -32.05 -4.61 -3.56
N ILE A 400 -31.22 -5.17 -2.68
CA ILE A 400 -29.83 -5.54 -3.01
C ILE A 400 -29.79 -6.58 -4.13
N ARG A 401 -30.69 -7.57 -4.08
CA ARG A 401 -30.74 -8.68 -5.05
C ARG A 401 -31.25 -8.26 -6.43
N GLU A 402 -32.05 -7.19 -6.48
CA GLU A 402 -32.54 -6.58 -7.72
C GLU A 402 -31.48 -5.72 -8.43
N LEU A 403 -30.40 -5.34 -7.73
CA LEU A 403 -29.34 -4.54 -8.33
C LEU A 403 -28.65 -5.27 -9.51
N PRO A 404 -28.34 -4.55 -10.60
CA PRO A 404 -27.50 -5.07 -11.66
C PRO A 404 -26.14 -5.53 -11.13
N ARG A 405 -25.58 -6.61 -11.71
CA ARG A 405 -24.26 -7.15 -11.30
C ARG A 405 -23.14 -6.13 -11.29
N MET A 406 -23.20 -5.09 -12.12
CA MET A 406 -22.23 -4.01 -12.16
C MET A 406 -22.27 -3.09 -10.91
N LEU A 407 -23.40 -3.04 -10.21
CA LEU A 407 -23.62 -2.23 -9.01
C LEU A 407 -23.62 -3.05 -7.71
N SER A 408 -23.55 -4.37 -7.81
CA SER A 408 -23.53 -5.28 -6.68
C SER A 408 -22.31 -6.20 -6.74
N GLY A 409 -21.23 -5.80 -6.06
CA GLY A 409 -20.05 -6.62 -5.87
C GLY A 409 -20.34 -7.88 -5.04
N GLU A 410 -19.35 -8.70 -4.85
CA GLU A 410 -19.50 -9.97 -4.12
C GLU A 410 -19.94 -9.74 -2.67
N GLU A 411 -19.36 -8.74 -1.98
CA GLU A 411 -19.67 -8.37 -0.59
C GLU A 411 -21.14 -7.92 -0.45
N MET A 412 -21.63 -7.09 -1.39
CA MET A 412 -23.03 -6.66 -1.42
C MET A 412 -23.99 -7.84 -1.60
N ARG A 413 -23.68 -8.77 -2.49
CA ARG A 413 -24.50 -9.96 -2.71
C ARG A 413 -24.53 -10.89 -1.49
N MET A 414 -23.39 -11.03 -0.80
CA MET A 414 -23.31 -11.79 0.45
C MET A 414 -24.21 -11.18 1.52
N LEU A 415 -24.19 -9.85 1.67
CA LEU A 415 -25.09 -9.12 2.57
C LEU A 415 -26.56 -9.36 2.21
N GLY A 416 -26.92 -9.21 0.93
CA GLY A 416 -28.30 -9.46 0.45
C GLY A 416 -28.76 -10.90 0.72
N PHE A 417 -27.87 -11.89 0.55
CA PHE A 417 -28.16 -13.27 0.91
C PHE A 417 -28.36 -13.44 2.42
N TRP A 418 -27.49 -12.84 3.23
CA TRP A 418 -27.53 -12.95 4.69
C TRP A 418 -28.81 -12.34 5.30
N LEU A 419 -29.33 -11.24 4.73
CA LEU A 419 -30.55 -10.55 5.15
C LEU A 419 -31.86 -11.20 4.66
N ARG A 420 -31.81 -12.32 3.97
CA ARG A 420 -33.04 -12.99 3.51
C ARG A 420 -33.96 -13.32 4.68
N ARG A 421 -35.29 -13.19 4.46
CA ARG A 421 -36.30 -13.48 5.48
C ARG A 421 -36.11 -14.85 6.12
N SER A 422 -35.82 -15.90 5.33
CA SER A 422 -35.58 -17.25 5.83
C SER A 422 -34.40 -17.34 6.83
N ASN A 423 -33.32 -16.56 6.58
CA ASN A 423 -32.19 -16.55 7.49
C ASN A 423 -32.52 -15.78 8.78
N LEU A 424 -33.21 -14.62 8.64
CA LEU A 424 -33.64 -13.82 9.77
C LEU A 424 -34.60 -14.63 10.71
N GLU A 425 -35.53 -15.42 10.14
CA GLU A 425 -36.37 -16.30 10.92
C GLU A 425 -35.59 -17.43 11.60
N ALA A 426 -34.60 -18.00 10.91
CA ALA A 426 -33.71 -18.98 11.51
C ALA A 426 -32.92 -18.40 12.68
N TYR A 427 -32.46 -17.14 12.56
CA TYR A 427 -31.83 -16.43 13.67
C TYR A 427 -32.80 -16.18 14.82
N LYS A 428 -34.00 -15.64 14.55
CA LYS A 428 -35.05 -15.43 15.56
C LYS A 428 -35.32 -16.70 16.37
N LYS A 429 -35.48 -17.83 15.71
CA LYS A 429 -35.71 -19.11 16.33
C LYS A 429 -34.59 -19.57 17.29
N ARG A 430 -33.32 -19.19 17.00
CA ARG A 430 -32.18 -19.52 17.89
C ARG A 430 -32.24 -18.80 19.24
N TYR A 431 -32.93 -17.65 19.30
CA TYR A 431 -33.07 -16.83 20.49
C TYR A 431 -34.41 -16.89 21.17
N GLU A 432 -35.33 -17.77 20.69
CA GLU A 432 -36.59 -18.06 21.39
C GLU A 432 -36.28 -18.68 22.75
N SER A 433 -36.80 -18.07 23.81
CA SER A 433 -36.65 -18.54 25.18
C SER A 433 -37.75 -17.96 26.05
N ASP A 434 -38.00 -18.56 27.21
CA ASP A 434 -38.96 -18.06 28.20
C ASP A 434 -38.49 -16.76 28.87
N MET A 435 -37.24 -16.34 28.66
CA MET A 435 -36.70 -15.09 29.21
C MET A 435 -37.06 -13.89 28.32
N ILE A 436 -37.70 -12.90 28.91
CA ILE A 436 -37.97 -11.63 28.20
C ILE A 436 -36.71 -10.87 28.00
N ARG A 437 -36.45 -10.42 26.78
CA ARG A 437 -35.31 -9.58 26.44
C ARG A 437 -35.78 -8.27 25.82
N LEU A 438 -35.03 -7.19 26.09
CA LEU A 438 -35.15 -5.89 25.44
C LEU A 438 -33.76 -5.41 25.00
N GLY A 439 -33.69 -4.62 23.94
CA GLY A 439 -32.47 -3.92 23.56
C GLY A 439 -31.91 -3.06 24.70
N LEU A 440 -30.70 -2.59 24.56
CA LEU A 440 -30.08 -1.67 25.53
C LEU A 440 -30.68 -0.26 25.43
N GLY A 441 -31.04 0.20 24.24
CA GLY A 441 -31.48 1.54 23.92
C GLY A 441 -30.73 2.10 22.72
N ARG A 442 -29.95 3.16 22.89
CA ARG A 442 -29.10 3.73 21.84
C ARG A 442 -27.75 3.05 21.81
N THR A 443 -27.33 2.58 20.64
CA THR A 443 -26.01 1.98 20.44
C THR A 443 -25.19 2.79 19.44
N PHE A 444 -23.89 2.95 19.74
CA PHE A 444 -22.91 3.63 18.89
C PHE A 444 -21.92 2.63 18.34
N HIS A 445 -21.89 2.50 17.01
CA HIS A 445 -21.04 1.54 16.31
C HIS A 445 -19.97 2.28 15.52
N VAL A 446 -18.71 1.90 15.69
CA VAL A 446 -17.58 2.38 14.89
C VAL A 446 -17.20 1.28 13.92
N ALA A 447 -17.55 1.49 12.64
CA ALA A 447 -17.24 0.54 11.57
C ALA A 447 -15.80 0.72 11.05
N PRO A 448 -15.11 -0.37 10.63
CA PRO A 448 -13.77 -0.30 10.10
C PRO A 448 -13.76 0.19 8.64
N SER A 449 -12.60 0.63 8.17
CA SER A 449 -12.43 1.10 6.78
C SER A 449 -12.06 -0.01 5.79
N ASN A 450 -11.54 -1.15 6.27
CA ASN A 450 -11.02 -2.25 5.44
C ASN A 450 -12.08 -3.21 4.91
N VAL A 451 -13.28 -3.23 5.51
CA VAL A 451 -14.45 -4.01 5.06
C VAL A 451 -15.61 -3.03 4.86
N PRO A 452 -15.75 -2.47 3.64
CA PRO A 452 -16.62 -1.31 3.40
C PRO A 452 -18.09 -1.51 3.77
N LEU A 453 -18.62 -2.75 3.69
CA LEU A 453 -20.02 -3.03 3.98
C LEU A 453 -20.26 -3.60 5.39
N LEU A 454 -19.23 -3.75 6.24
CA LEU A 454 -19.40 -4.25 7.60
C LEU A 454 -20.30 -3.34 8.46
N PHE A 455 -20.41 -2.06 8.11
CA PHE A 455 -21.33 -1.13 8.78
C PHE A 455 -22.79 -1.60 8.71
N ALA A 456 -23.20 -2.22 7.60
CA ALA A 456 -24.56 -2.73 7.44
C ALA A 456 -24.81 -4.00 8.26
N TYR A 457 -23.81 -4.88 8.40
CA TYR A 457 -23.93 -6.03 9.28
C TYR A 457 -24.08 -5.62 10.75
N THR A 458 -23.23 -4.70 11.21
CA THR A 458 -23.29 -4.22 12.61
C THR A 458 -24.58 -3.42 12.88
N LEU A 459 -25.08 -2.66 11.89
CA LEU A 459 -26.39 -2.01 11.94
C LEU A 459 -27.51 -3.04 12.08
N ALA A 460 -27.56 -4.02 11.17
CA ALA A 460 -28.62 -5.06 11.17
C ALA A 460 -28.64 -5.85 12.50
N ILE A 461 -27.46 -6.21 13.02
CA ILE A 461 -27.35 -6.93 14.30
C ILE A 461 -27.84 -6.06 15.46
N GLY A 462 -27.46 -4.79 15.49
CA GLY A 462 -27.91 -3.85 16.53
C GLY A 462 -29.43 -3.65 16.50
N LEU A 463 -30.03 -3.54 15.31
CA LEU A 463 -31.49 -3.46 15.13
C LEU A 463 -32.17 -4.77 15.53
N MET A 464 -31.65 -5.94 15.10
CA MET A 464 -32.19 -7.24 15.52
C MET A 464 -32.12 -7.46 17.03
N ALA A 465 -31.15 -6.85 17.71
CA ALA A 465 -31.08 -6.88 19.18
C ALA A 465 -32.07 -5.91 19.87
N GLY A 466 -32.85 -5.11 19.12
CA GLY A 466 -33.87 -4.21 19.60
C GLY A 466 -33.36 -2.78 19.92
N ASN A 467 -32.25 -2.35 19.32
CA ASN A 467 -31.62 -1.05 19.58
C ASN A 467 -31.93 -0.01 18.50
N SER A 468 -31.73 1.25 18.89
CA SER A 468 -31.51 2.35 17.95
C SER A 468 -30.00 2.50 17.69
N CYS A 469 -29.59 2.48 16.43
CA CYS A 469 -28.18 2.31 16.05
C CYS A 469 -27.63 3.58 15.37
N ARG A 470 -26.62 4.21 15.94
CA ARG A 470 -25.76 5.18 15.27
C ARG A 470 -24.51 4.49 14.79
N VAL A 471 -24.29 4.48 13.49
CA VAL A 471 -23.15 3.81 12.88
C VAL A 471 -22.24 4.84 12.21
N ARG A 472 -21.02 4.97 12.73
CA ARG A 472 -19.97 5.78 12.08
C ARG A 472 -19.29 4.95 11.00
N VAL A 473 -19.37 5.44 9.77
CA VAL A 473 -18.68 4.89 8.61
C VAL A 473 -17.42 5.72 8.33
N SER A 474 -16.40 5.11 7.74
CA SER A 474 -15.19 5.83 7.32
C SER A 474 -15.53 6.97 6.36
N ALA A 475 -14.80 8.10 6.47
CA ALA A 475 -14.90 9.20 5.50
C ALA A 475 -14.48 8.77 4.07
N ARG A 476 -13.69 7.70 3.95
CA ARG A 476 -13.39 7.05 2.68
C ARG A 476 -14.47 6.05 2.35
N ARG A 477 -15.34 6.40 1.42
CA ARG A 477 -16.47 5.58 1.00
C ARG A 477 -16.20 4.93 -0.36
N THR A 478 -16.78 3.75 -0.57
CA THR A 478 -16.81 3.09 -1.87
C THR A 478 -18.16 3.34 -2.55
N ALA A 479 -18.23 3.24 -3.87
CA ALA A 479 -19.49 3.36 -4.60
C ALA A 479 -20.55 2.35 -4.08
N GLU A 480 -20.13 1.15 -3.65
CA GLU A 480 -21.02 0.16 -3.06
C GLU A 480 -21.57 0.61 -1.69
N SER A 481 -20.71 1.19 -0.82
CA SER A 481 -21.17 1.69 0.47
C SER A 481 -22.09 2.89 0.34
N GLU A 482 -21.87 3.76 -0.64
CA GLU A 482 -22.75 4.89 -0.95
C GLU A 482 -24.10 4.37 -1.45
N LYS A 483 -24.10 3.45 -2.41
CA LYS A 483 -25.33 2.86 -2.94
C LYS A 483 -26.15 2.15 -1.86
N LEU A 484 -25.47 1.47 -0.92
CA LEU A 484 -26.17 0.82 0.20
C LEU A 484 -26.83 1.84 1.15
N CYS A 485 -26.18 2.96 1.44
CA CYS A 485 -26.78 4.05 2.22
C CYS A 485 -27.99 4.64 1.50
N GLU A 486 -27.93 4.86 0.17
CA GLU A 486 -29.08 5.28 -0.64
C GLU A 486 -30.26 4.31 -0.52
N LEU A 487 -30.03 3.00 -0.70
CA LEU A 487 -31.08 1.99 -0.59
C LEU A 487 -31.74 1.96 0.81
N ILE A 488 -30.95 2.12 1.85
CA ILE A 488 -31.45 2.22 3.22
C ILE A 488 -32.34 3.44 3.39
N ASP A 489 -31.90 4.60 2.89
CA ASP A 489 -32.65 5.85 3.03
C ASP A 489 -33.93 5.85 2.19
N GLU A 490 -33.89 5.31 0.95
CA GLU A 490 -35.05 5.09 0.10
C GLU A 490 -36.13 4.21 0.80
N LEU A 491 -35.70 3.13 1.48
CA LEU A 491 -36.62 2.26 2.22
C LEU A 491 -37.25 2.98 3.42
N LEU A 492 -36.49 3.84 4.11
CA LEU A 492 -36.97 4.62 5.25
C LEU A 492 -37.95 5.74 4.86
N GLU A 493 -38.11 6.04 3.57
CA GLU A 493 -39.17 6.95 3.06
C GLU A 493 -40.52 6.24 2.91
N LEU A 494 -40.55 4.90 2.91
CA LEU A 494 -41.78 4.15 2.82
C LEU A 494 -42.58 4.24 4.13
N PRO A 495 -43.93 4.45 4.07
CA PRO A 495 -44.77 4.67 5.28
C PRO A 495 -44.65 3.52 6.29
N GLU A 496 -44.42 2.29 5.84
CA GLU A 496 -44.28 1.09 6.67
C GLU A 496 -42.97 1.08 7.49
N PHE A 497 -41.94 1.84 7.04
CA PHE A 497 -40.62 1.89 7.70
C PHE A 497 -40.26 3.26 8.26
N GLU A 498 -41.13 4.26 8.13
CA GLU A 498 -40.90 5.64 8.60
C GLU A 498 -40.49 5.68 10.09
N MET A 499 -41.10 4.82 10.90
CA MET A 499 -40.78 4.73 12.33
C MET A 499 -39.32 4.33 12.60
N LEU A 500 -38.70 3.56 11.69
CA LEU A 500 -37.31 3.15 11.83
C LEU A 500 -36.30 4.28 11.55
N ARG A 501 -36.73 5.40 10.95
CA ARG A 501 -35.88 6.58 10.74
C ARG A 501 -35.33 7.13 12.07
N GLN A 502 -36.07 7.01 13.17
CA GLN A 502 -35.65 7.36 14.52
C GLN A 502 -34.80 6.28 15.21
N ARG A 503 -34.53 5.17 14.52
CA ARG A 503 -33.70 4.05 15.03
C ARG A 503 -32.42 3.85 14.25
N ILE A 504 -32.29 4.48 13.09
CA ILE A 504 -31.16 4.31 12.17
C ILE A 504 -30.49 5.65 11.97
N SER A 505 -29.19 5.75 12.24
CA SER A 505 -28.35 6.92 12.00
C SER A 505 -27.03 6.45 11.41
N ILE A 506 -26.83 6.55 10.10
CA ILE A 506 -25.57 6.26 9.45
C ILE A 506 -24.88 7.59 9.18
N ILE A 507 -23.72 7.79 9.83
CA ILE A 507 -22.99 9.05 9.81
C ILE A 507 -21.53 8.87 9.41
N THR A 508 -20.94 9.96 8.92
CA THR A 508 -19.51 10.06 8.74
C THR A 508 -18.99 11.40 9.28
N TYR A 509 -17.76 11.40 9.76
CA TYR A 509 -17.00 12.58 10.16
C TYR A 509 -15.52 12.28 10.18
N GLY A 510 -14.72 13.33 10.14
CA GLY A 510 -13.26 13.21 10.14
C GLY A 510 -12.74 12.44 11.36
N ARG A 511 -11.74 11.61 11.12
CA ARG A 511 -11.14 10.76 12.17
C ARG A 511 -10.61 11.55 13.37
N ASN A 512 -10.09 12.76 13.11
CA ASN A 512 -9.53 13.63 14.14
C ASN A 512 -10.60 14.37 14.94
N ASN A 513 -11.88 14.25 14.59
CA ASN A 513 -12.99 14.81 15.34
C ASN A 513 -13.29 13.94 16.56
N ARG A 514 -12.41 14.07 17.56
CA ARG A 514 -12.51 13.33 18.82
C ARG A 514 -13.74 13.74 19.62
N GLU A 515 -14.10 15.03 19.60
CA GLU A 515 -15.25 15.58 20.32
C GLU A 515 -16.55 14.86 19.96
N MET A 516 -16.81 14.64 18.66
CA MET A 516 -18.01 13.93 18.23
C MET A 516 -18.01 12.47 18.68
N THR A 517 -16.85 11.80 18.64
CA THR A 517 -16.72 10.43 19.15
C THR A 517 -16.97 10.37 20.66
N GLU A 518 -16.51 11.37 21.43
CA GLU A 518 -16.76 11.51 22.87
C GLU A 518 -18.25 11.75 23.16
N ASN A 519 -18.91 12.64 22.41
CA ASN A 519 -20.32 12.93 22.58
C ASN A 519 -21.18 11.69 22.31
N PHE A 520 -21.00 11.01 21.18
CA PHE A 520 -21.77 9.81 20.86
C PHE A 520 -21.47 8.62 21.82
N SER A 521 -20.23 8.52 22.31
CA SER A 521 -19.87 7.51 23.31
C SER A 521 -20.53 7.77 24.68
N ARG A 522 -20.70 9.05 25.05
CA ARG A 522 -21.35 9.45 26.31
C ARG A 522 -22.85 9.24 26.27
N GLU A 523 -23.48 9.42 25.10
CA GLU A 523 -24.93 9.33 24.91
C GLU A 523 -25.42 7.89 24.69
N CYS A 524 -24.54 6.93 24.39
CA CYS A 524 -24.97 5.59 24.07
C CYS A 524 -25.11 4.68 25.31
N ASP A 525 -26.01 3.70 25.21
CA ASP A 525 -26.22 2.62 26.18
C ASP A 525 -25.37 1.38 25.81
N GLY A 526 -24.83 1.34 24.60
CA GLY A 526 -23.90 0.32 24.14
C GLY A 526 -22.96 0.85 23.06
N ARG A 527 -21.66 0.50 23.13
CA ARG A 527 -20.66 0.84 22.12
C ARG A 527 -20.10 -0.40 21.47
N VAL A 528 -20.05 -0.41 20.14
CA VAL A 528 -19.45 -1.49 19.33
C VAL A 528 -18.27 -0.94 18.54
N ILE A 529 -17.09 -1.51 18.72
CA ILE A 529 -15.86 -1.06 18.05
C ILE A 529 -15.32 -2.17 17.16
N TRP A 530 -15.25 -1.91 15.87
CA TRP A 530 -14.57 -2.73 14.88
C TRP A 530 -13.33 -2.00 14.39
N GLY A 531 -12.15 -2.57 14.57
CA GLY A 531 -10.93 -1.91 14.13
C GLY A 531 -9.67 -2.59 14.62
N GLY A 532 -8.51 -2.13 14.12
CA GLY A 532 -7.22 -2.57 14.60
C GLY A 532 -6.96 -2.22 16.05
N ASP A 533 -6.03 -2.93 16.70
CA ASP A 533 -5.71 -2.79 18.13
C ASP A 533 -5.51 -1.32 18.54
N MET A 534 -4.73 -0.55 17.77
CA MET A 534 -4.52 0.88 18.07
C MET A 534 -5.80 1.73 18.00
N THR A 535 -6.69 1.43 17.05
CA THR A 535 -7.98 2.14 16.94
C THR A 535 -8.86 1.83 18.15
N VAL A 536 -8.89 0.56 18.55
CA VAL A 536 -9.60 0.10 19.73
C VAL A 536 -9.07 0.79 20.99
N GLU A 537 -7.75 0.81 21.16
CA GLU A 537 -7.09 1.47 22.30
C GLU A 537 -7.41 2.96 22.38
N GLU A 538 -7.37 3.69 21.25
CA GLU A 538 -7.67 5.11 21.21
C GLU A 538 -9.14 5.40 21.56
N ILE A 539 -10.08 4.63 21.01
CA ILE A 539 -11.51 4.82 21.30
C ILE A 539 -11.82 4.43 22.74
N ARG A 540 -11.17 3.41 23.29
CA ARG A 540 -11.36 2.99 24.71
C ARG A 540 -10.85 4.00 25.72
N LYS A 541 -9.97 4.92 25.35
CA LYS A 541 -9.61 6.07 26.21
C LYS A 541 -10.79 7.04 26.42
N ILE A 542 -11.83 6.95 25.59
CA ILE A 542 -13.04 7.74 25.69
C ILE A 542 -14.01 7.07 26.65
N SER A 543 -14.38 7.75 27.71
CA SER A 543 -15.27 7.23 28.74
C SER A 543 -16.67 6.95 28.21
N LEU A 544 -17.26 5.85 28.66
CA LEU A 544 -18.67 5.52 28.51
C LEU A 544 -19.48 5.93 29.74
N SER A 545 -20.80 5.98 29.59
CA SER A 545 -21.71 5.99 30.75
C SER A 545 -21.45 4.75 31.63
N PRO A 546 -21.47 4.84 32.97
CA PRO A 546 -21.23 3.70 33.84
C PRO A 546 -22.14 2.48 33.63
N SER A 547 -23.34 2.69 33.06
CA SER A 547 -24.31 1.65 32.77
C SER A 547 -24.17 1.08 31.35
N ALA A 548 -23.36 1.72 30.48
CA ALA A 548 -23.22 1.31 29.09
C ALA A 548 -22.36 0.05 28.92
N SER A 549 -22.73 -0.79 27.99
CA SER A 549 -21.99 -1.99 27.59
C SER A 549 -20.99 -1.70 26.48
N GLU A 550 -19.89 -2.45 26.37
CA GLU A 550 -18.93 -2.32 25.26
C GLU A 550 -18.64 -3.68 24.61
N LEU A 551 -18.71 -3.70 23.29
CA LEU A 551 -18.27 -4.80 22.42
C LEU A 551 -17.11 -4.35 21.56
N VAL A 552 -16.03 -5.15 21.52
CA VAL A 552 -14.81 -4.81 20.79
C VAL A 552 -14.39 -5.99 19.92
N PHE A 553 -14.07 -5.70 18.66
CA PHE A 553 -13.56 -6.65 17.67
C PHE A 553 -12.21 -6.15 17.13
N PRO A 554 -11.10 -6.52 17.81
CA PRO A 554 -9.75 -6.08 17.48
C PRO A 554 -9.16 -6.89 16.31
N ASP A 555 -7.89 -6.61 15.96
CA ASP A 555 -7.15 -7.37 14.95
C ASP A 555 -7.09 -8.87 15.27
N ARG A 556 -7.39 -9.67 14.26
CA ARG A 556 -7.37 -11.14 14.31
C ARG A 556 -6.62 -11.72 13.11
N THR A 557 -6.27 -12.99 13.23
CA THR A 557 -5.67 -13.80 12.17
C THR A 557 -6.33 -15.16 12.10
N SER A 558 -6.27 -15.79 10.94
CA SER A 558 -6.85 -17.11 10.72
C SER A 558 -5.87 -18.06 10.06
N MET A 559 -6.07 -19.35 10.26
CA MET A 559 -5.25 -20.42 9.70
C MET A 559 -6.12 -21.52 9.10
N ALA A 560 -5.51 -22.34 8.25
CA ALA A 560 -6.15 -23.52 7.70
C ALA A 560 -5.36 -24.79 8.08
N VAL A 561 -6.07 -25.89 8.29
CA VAL A 561 -5.50 -27.24 8.41
C VAL A 561 -6.11 -28.09 7.29
N LEU A 562 -5.28 -28.52 6.36
CA LEU A 562 -5.67 -29.31 5.20
C LEU A 562 -5.06 -30.72 5.31
N ASP A 563 -5.89 -31.74 5.12
CA ASP A 563 -5.46 -33.12 5.10
C ASP A 563 -4.94 -33.48 3.69
N ALA A 564 -3.66 -33.75 3.58
CA ALA A 564 -2.98 -34.04 2.33
C ALA A 564 -3.45 -35.35 1.68
N ASP A 565 -3.76 -36.36 2.50
CA ASP A 565 -4.22 -37.65 1.99
C ASP A 565 -5.64 -37.51 1.39
N ALA A 566 -6.51 -36.74 2.06
CA ALA A 566 -7.83 -36.39 1.52
C ALA A 566 -7.72 -35.62 0.19
N ILE A 567 -6.82 -34.63 0.10
CA ILE A 567 -6.57 -33.87 -1.14
C ILE A 567 -5.99 -34.76 -2.24
N ALA A 568 -5.07 -35.67 -1.89
CA ALA A 568 -4.49 -36.58 -2.87
C ALA A 568 -5.54 -37.53 -3.50
N GLY A 569 -6.59 -37.86 -2.75
CA GLY A 569 -7.71 -38.71 -3.21
C GLY A 569 -8.75 -38.02 -4.09
N LEU A 570 -8.72 -36.67 -4.21
CA LEU A 570 -9.67 -35.91 -5.01
C LEU A 570 -9.44 -36.07 -6.52
N SER A 571 -10.53 -36.14 -7.26
CA SER A 571 -10.52 -35.91 -8.70
C SER A 571 -10.13 -34.45 -9.01
N GLU A 572 -9.79 -34.13 -10.26
CA GLU A 572 -9.42 -32.78 -10.67
C GLU A 572 -10.60 -31.80 -10.52
N ASP A 573 -11.84 -32.24 -10.78
CA ASP A 573 -13.04 -31.40 -10.62
C ASP A 573 -13.31 -31.06 -9.15
N GLU A 574 -13.24 -32.05 -8.26
CA GLU A 574 -13.39 -31.85 -6.81
C GLU A 574 -12.26 -30.95 -6.26
N LEU A 575 -11.03 -31.16 -6.71
CA LEU A 575 -9.89 -30.33 -6.31
C LEU A 575 -10.09 -28.86 -6.75
N ASN A 576 -10.55 -28.64 -7.99
CA ASN A 576 -10.84 -27.30 -8.49
C ASN A 576 -11.99 -26.64 -7.72
N GLU A 577 -13.00 -27.41 -7.30
CA GLU A 577 -14.09 -26.92 -6.46
C GLU A 577 -13.57 -26.46 -5.09
N ILE A 578 -12.78 -27.29 -4.41
CA ILE A 578 -12.19 -26.94 -3.10
C ILE A 578 -11.24 -25.73 -3.23
N ALA A 579 -10.39 -25.69 -4.25
CA ALA A 579 -9.54 -24.54 -4.52
C ALA A 579 -10.36 -23.26 -4.80
N GLY A 580 -11.49 -23.39 -5.50
CA GLY A 580 -12.44 -22.30 -5.75
C GLY A 580 -13.10 -21.78 -4.47
N ARG A 581 -13.48 -22.69 -3.55
CA ARG A 581 -14.00 -22.33 -2.22
C ARG A 581 -12.94 -21.64 -1.37
N PHE A 582 -11.70 -22.13 -1.37
CA PHE A 582 -10.57 -21.51 -0.66
C PHE A 582 -10.21 -20.15 -1.25
N TYR A 583 -10.31 -20.00 -2.59
CA TYR A 583 -10.20 -18.70 -3.24
C TYR A 583 -11.23 -17.70 -2.66
N ASN A 584 -12.47 -18.10 -2.48
CA ASN A 584 -13.51 -17.23 -1.92
C ASN A 584 -13.18 -16.84 -0.47
N ASP A 585 -12.66 -17.76 0.34
CA ASP A 585 -12.24 -17.50 1.72
C ASP A 585 -11.07 -16.50 1.83
N THR A 586 -10.34 -16.25 0.74
CA THR A 586 -9.06 -15.52 0.77
C THR A 586 -9.04 -14.33 -0.19
N PHE A 587 -9.14 -14.57 -1.48
CA PHE A 587 -8.93 -13.55 -2.52
C PHE A 587 -10.09 -12.56 -2.64
N SER A 588 -11.33 -12.98 -2.35
CA SER A 588 -12.52 -12.11 -2.45
C SER A 588 -12.40 -10.83 -1.61
N MET A 589 -11.67 -10.89 -0.49
CA MET A 589 -11.41 -9.75 0.41
C MET A 589 -9.94 -9.31 0.38
N ASP A 590 -9.22 -9.54 -0.73
CA ASP A 590 -7.79 -9.24 -0.84
C ASP A 590 -6.94 -9.88 0.29
N GLN A 591 -7.46 -10.93 0.94
CA GLN A 591 -6.90 -11.57 2.14
C GLN A 591 -6.77 -10.60 3.34
N ASN A 592 -7.53 -9.49 3.34
CA ASN A 592 -7.47 -8.46 4.39
C ASN A 592 -8.47 -8.69 5.53
N ALA A 593 -9.53 -9.49 5.33
CA ALA A 593 -10.44 -9.83 6.43
C ALA A 593 -9.73 -10.71 7.47
N CYS A 594 -10.07 -10.50 8.74
CA CYS A 594 -9.46 -11.26 9.84
C CYS A 594 -9.74 -12.78 9.75
N ALA A 595 -10.87 -13.14 9.18
CA ALA A 595 -11.26 -14.54 8.96
C ALA A 595 -10.52 -15.22 7.79
N CYS A 596 -9.84 -14.46 6.91
CA CYS A 596 -9.08 -15.04 5.80
C CYS A 596 -7.88 -15.83 6.32
N PRO A 597 -7.73 -17.13 6.01
CA PRO A 597 -6.55 -17.89 6.38
C PRO A 597 -5.31 -17.37 5.65
N ARG A 598 -4.21 -17.21 6.39
CA ARG A 598 -2.91 -16.75 5.89
C ARG A 598 -1.84 -17.81 6.03
N VAL A 599 -2.07 -18.77 6.91
CA VAL A 599 -1.20 -19.90 7.20
C VAL A 599 -1.95 -21.20 6.90
N VAL A 600 -1.29 -22.12 6.23
CA VAL A 600 -1.81 -23.47 5.92
C VAL A 600 -0.93 -24.51 6.58
N PHE A 601 -1.50 -25.31 7.44
CA PHE A 601 -0.89 -26.48 8.04
C PHE A 601 -1.31 -27.73 7.25
N TRP A 602 -0.32 -28.48 6.76
CA TRP A 602 -0.54 -29.74 6.07
C TRP A 602 -0.48 -30.87 7.06
N ARG A 603 -1.58 -31.63 7.19
CA ARG A 603 -1.62 -32.91 7.87
C ARG A 603 -1.34 -33.98 6.84
N GLU A 604 -0.36 -34.85 7.08
CA GLU A 604 0.10 -35.80 6.10
C GLU A 604 0.53 -37.12 6.73
N SER A 605 0.29 -38.23 6.03
CA SER A 605 0.76 -39.57 6.42
C SER A 605 2.24 -39.76 6.06
N SER A 606 2.74 -39.08 5.04
CA SER A 606 4.14 -39.04 4.64
C SER A 606 4.51 -37.72 3.96
N MET A 607 5.76 -37.28 4.09
CA MET A 607 6.27 -36.06 3.44
C MET A 607 6.11 -36.08 1.90
N GLU A 608 6.24 -37.27 1.28
CA GLU A 608 6.11 -37.41 -0.18
C GLU A 608 4.65 -37.19 -0.62
N THR A 609 3.69 -37.74 0.10
CA THR A 609 2.25 -37.53 -0.16
C THR A 609 1.89 -36.08 0.10
N GLY A 610 2.36 -35.53 1.22
CA GLY A 610 2.10 -34.13 1.60
C GLY A 610 2.61 -33.14 0.56
N GLY A 611 3.85 -33.26 0.12
CA GLY A 611 4.41 -32.38 -0.89
C GLY A 611 3.66 -32.42 -2.22
N ARG A 612 3.30 -33.62 -2.70
CA ARG A 612 2.52 -33.77 -3.95
C ARG A 612 1.09 -33.22 -3.82
N ALA A 613 0.44 -33.44 -2.70
CA ALA A 613 -0.90 -32.92 -2.46
C ALA A 613 -0.89 -31.39 -2.36
N ALA A 614 0.07 -30.80 -1.67
CA ALA A 614 0.25 -29.38 -1.58
C ALA A 614 0.48 -28.75 -2.97
N ASP A 615 1.36 -29.34 -3.78
CA ASP A 615 1.61 -28.84 -5.15
C ASP A 615 0.35 -28.91 -6.03
N ARG A 616 -0.43 -29.99 -5.95
CA ARG A 616 -1.71 -30.11 -6.66
C ARG A 616 -2.68 -29.01 -6.23
N PHE A 617 -2.84 -28.81 -4.93
CA PHE A 617 -3.75 -27.81 -4.36
C PHE A 617 -3.33 -26.38 -4.76
N TRP A 618 -2.07 -26.03 -4.61
CA TRP A 618 -1.59 -24.69 -4.98
C TRP A 618 -1.66 -24.42 -6.48
N ASN A 619 -1.44 -25.44 -7.32
CA ASN A 619 -1.68 -25.33 -8.76
C ASN A 619 -3.14 -25.06 -9.08
N ALA A 620 -4.07 -25.78 -8.46
CA ALA A 620 -5.51 -25.55 -8.64
C ALA A 620 -5.93 -24.16 -8.13
N LEU A 621 -5.42 -23.73 -6.98
CA LEU A 621 -5.65 -22.37 -6.47
C LEU A 621 -5.07 -21.30 -7.39
N ALA A 622 -3.90 -21.52 -7.99
CA ALA A 622 -3.32 -20.59 -8.96
C ALA A 622 -4.19 -20.46 -10.22
N GLN A 623 -4.83 -21.54 -10.68
CA GLN A 623 -5.81 -21.47 -11.77
C GLN A 623 -7.05 -20.68 -11.35
N ALA A 624 -7.60 -20.94 -10.16
CA ALA A 624 -8.72 -20.16 -9.62
C ALA A 624 -8.37 -18.67 -9.48
N ALA A 625 -7.13 -18.36 -9.10
CA ALA A 625 -6.63 -16.98 -8.92
C ALA A 625 -6.42 -16.20 -10.24
N LYS A 626 -6.54 -16.84 -11.43
CA LYS A 626 -6.50 -16.11 -12.71
C LYS A 626 -7.63 -15.09 -12.84
N ARG A 627 -8.76 -15.29 -12.16
CA ARG A 627 -9.89 -14.35 -12.11
C ARG A 627 -9.68 -13.20 -11.13
N TYR A 628 -8.61 -13.24 -10.31
CA TYR A 628 -8.34 -12.20 -9.33
C TYR A 628 -7.91 -10.89 -9.99
N GLY A 629 -8.54 -9.79 -9.60
CA GLY A 629 -8.20 -8.44 -10.04
C GLY A 629 -6.86 -7.98 -9.48
N LEU A 630 -5.77 -8.47 -10.09
CA LEU A 630 -4.42 -8.08 -9.73
C LEU A 630 -4.14 -6.67 -10.24
N THR A 631 -3.74 -5.75 -9.36
CA THR A 631 -3.29 -4.41 -9.71
C THR A 631 -1.82 -4.23 -9.40
N GLU A 632 -1.16 -3.30 -10.07
CA GLU A 632 0.25 -2.97 -9.86
C GLU A 632 0.54 -2.62 -8.39
N ASN A 633 -0.38 -1.91 -7.74
CA ASN A 633 -0.26 -1.57 -6.33
C ASN A 633 -0.32 -2.81 -5.41
N LYS A 634 -1.25 -3.74 -5.67
CA LYS A 634 -1.34 -5.00 -4.90
C LYS A 634 -0.05 -5.82 -5.03
N VAL A 635 0.54 -5.85 -6.23
CA VAL A 635 1.80 -6.55 -6.48
C VAL A 635 2.96 -5.87 -5.75
N SER A 636 3.07 -4.55 -5.86
CA SER A 636 4.12 -3.77 -5.18
C SER A 636 4.09 -3.97 -3.66
N LEU A 637 2.90 -3.90 -3.07
CA LEU A 637 2.69 -4.11 -1.63
C LEU A 637 3.02 -5.55 -1.21
N LYS A 638 2.51 -6.55 -1.96
CA LYS A 638 2.80 -7.96 -1.70
C LYS A 638 4.28 -8.25 -1.76
N TYR A 639 4.98 -7.74 -2.77
CA TYR A 639 6.41 -7.95 -2.92
C TYR A 639 7.20 -7.27 -1.81
N GLY A 640 6.80 -6.08 -1.37
CA GLY A 640 7.36 -5.39 -0.21
C GLY A 640 7.14 -6.17 1.10
N ASP A 641 5.92 -6.69 1.32
CA ASP A 641 5.58 -7.52 2.48
C ASP A 641 6.42 -8.81 2.50
N PHE A 642 6.60 -9.46 1.34
CA PHE A 642 7.44 -10.64 1.22
C PHE A 642 8.92 -10.34 1.56
N TRP A 643 9.48 -9.24 1.04
CA TRP A 643 10.85 -8.82 1.33
C TRP A 643 11.05 -8.54 2.82
N ARG A 644 10.09 -7.87 3.46
CA ARG A 644 10.12 -7.59 4.89
C ARG A 644 10.09 -8.88 5.70
N PHE A 645 9.22 -9.80 5.34
CA PHE A 645 9.09 -11.10 5.99
C PHE A 645 10.36 -11.92 5.86
N ALA A 646 10.88 -12.10 4.64
CA ALA A 646 12.10 -12.84 4.39
C ALA A 646 13.30 -12.19 5.09
N GLY A 647 13.43 -10.86 5.01
CA GLY A 647 14.51 -10.10 5.65
C GLY A 647 14.49 -10.13 7.17
N SER A 648 13.38 -10.49 7.81
CA SER A 648 13.31 -10.64 9.29
C SER A 648 14.13 -11.83 9.83
N GLY A 649 14.61 -12.71 8.95
CA GLY A 649 15.34 -13.91 9.33
C GLY A 649 14.44 -15.10 9.66
N ALA A 650 13.18 -15.09 9.21
CA ALA A 650 12.29 -16.23 9.28
C ALA A 650 12.93 -17.47 8.60
N ARG A 651 12.77 -18.63 9.21
CA ARG A 651 13.35 -19.87 8.68
C ARG A 651 12.49 -20.40 7.53
N ILE A 652 12.76 -19.86 6.34
CA ILE A 652 12.07 -20.20 5.10
C ILE A 652 12.68 -21.45 4.48
N GLY A 653 11.83 -22.34 3.98
CA GLY A 653 12.17 -23.48 3.12
C GLY A 653 12.12 -23.04 1.65
N GLN A 654 11.18 -23.59 0.90
CA GLN A 654 10.94 -23.24 -0.49
C GLN A 654 9.93 -22.10 -0.61
N VAL A 655 10.14 -21.23 -1.61
CA VAL A 655 9.13 -20.25 -2.02
C VAL A 655 8.64 -20.60 -3.42
N ARG A 656 7.35 -20.88 -3.56
CA ARG A 656 6.69 -21.15 -4.84
C ARG A 656 5.95 -19.90 -5.29
N ARG A 657 6.21 -19.46 -6.51
CA ARG A 657 5.58 -18.28 -7.10
C ARG A 657 4.83 -18.67 -8.36
N TYR A 658 3.56 -18.36 -8.43
CA TYR A 658 2.71 -18.54 -9.59
C TYR A 658 2.45 -17.15 -10.22
N GLY A 659 3.49 -16.66 -10.90
CA GLY A 659 3.58 -15.25 -11.25
C GLY A 659 3.51 -14.36 -10.01
N ASN A 660 2.87 -13.21 -10.13
CA ASN A 660 2.60 -12.31 -8.99
C ASN A 660 1.18 -12.46 -8.41
N ARG A 661 0.43 -13.49 -8.82
CA ARG A 661 -0.91 -13.75 -8.26
C ARG A 661 -0.87 -14.53 -6.95
N LEU A 662 -0.01 -15.54 -6.87
CA LEU A 662 0.05 -16.41 -5.71
C LEU A 662 1.50 -16.63 -5.28
N TYR A 663 1.80 -16.37 -4.01
CA TYR A 663 3.06 -16.72 -3.35
C TYR A 663 2.77 -17.72 -2.24
N VAL A 664 3.55 -18.80 -2.18
CA VAL A 664 3.49 -19.80 -1.12
C VAL A 664 4.88 -19.96 -0.54
N THR A 665 5.02 -19.66 0.73
CA THR A 665 6.29 -19.73 1.47
C THR A 665 6.23 -20.86 2.46
N GLU A 666 7.03 -21.89 2.22
CA GLU A 666 7.21 -23.01 3.14
C GLU A 666 8.03 -22.56 4.36
N MET A 667 7.55 -22.88 5.55
CA MET A 667 8.21 -22.57 6.81
C MET A 667 8.88 -23.83 7.37
N LYS A 668 10.14 -23.69 7.82
CA LYS A 668 10.89 -24.78 8.48
C LYS A 668 10.52 -24.94 9.96
N ASP A 669 9.89 -23.93 10.55
CA ASP A 669 9.38 -23.97 11.92
C ASP A 669 8.17 -23.05 12.08
N ILE A 670 7.43 -23.25 13.18
CA ILE A 670 6.22 -22.49 13.51
C ILE A 670 6.55 -21.14 14.17
N ALA A 671 7.73 -20.98 14.74
CA ALA A 671 8.09 -19.78 15.51
C ALA A 671 8.05 -18.49 14.68
N GLY A 672 8.26 -18.58 13.36
CA GLY A 672 8.13 -17.46 12.41
C GLY A 672 6.69 -17.11 11.99
N MET A 673 5.68 -17.88 12.46
CA MET A 673 4.29 -17.73 12.04
C MET A 673 3.48 -16.90 13.03
N THR A 674 3.84 -15.62 13.20
CA THR A 674 3.13 -14.73 14.13
C THR A 674 1.98 -14.00 13.45
N SER A 675 1.00 -13.55 14.26
CA SER A 675 -0.15 -12.76 13.79
C SER A 675 0.22 -11.38 13.23
N GLU A 676 1.44 -10.91 13.48
CA GLU A 676 1.93 -9.62 13.00
C GLU A 676 2.33 -9.64 11.53
N GLN A 677 2.48 -10.84 10.95
CA GLN A 677 2.90 -10.98 9.56
C GLN A 677 1.71 -10.82 8.63
N ARG A 678 1.76 -9.74 7.85
CA ARG A 678 0.72 -9.41 6.90
C ARG A 678 0.92 -10.17 5.60
N MET A 679 0.37 -11.38 5.53
CA MET A 679 0.20 -12.08 4.27
C MET A 679 -1.11 -11.63 3.63
N ARG A 680 -1.06 -11.02 2.44
CA ARG A 680 -2.20 -10.47 1.71
C ARG A 680 -2.04 -10.63 0.21
N PHE A 681 -3.11 -10.40 -0.53
CA PHE A 681 -3.13 -10.44 -2.00
C PHE A 681 -2.69 -11.77 -2.60
N GLY A 682 -3.02 -12.89 -1.95
CA GLY A 682 -2.60 -14.22 -2.38
C GLY A 682 -1.19 -14.59 -1.94
N SER A 683 -0.80 -14.21 -0.73
CA SER A 683 0.42 -14.69 -0.06
C SER A 683 0.06 -15.63 1.07
N PHE A 684 0.71 -16.78 1.13
CA PHE A 684 0.46 -17.80 2.14
C PHE A 684 1.77 -18.29 2.73
N LEU A 685 1.73 -18.58 4.03
CA LEU A 685 2.72 -19.42 4.69
C LEU A 685 2.18 -20.83 4.73
N GLU A 686 3.02 -21.83 4.55
CA GLU A 686 2.66 -23.22 4.76
C GLU A 686 3.64 -23.94 5.66
N TYR A 687 3.15 -24.95 6.36
CA TYR A 687 3.96 -25.80 7.23
C TYR A 687 3.47 -27.24 7.15
N HIS A 688 4.40 -28.17 6.92
CA HIS A 688 4.15 -29.60 6.90
C HIS A 688 4.32 -30.15 8.30
N MET A 689 3.22 -30.62 8.91
CA MET A 689 3.19 -31.09 10.29
C MET A 689 3.76 -32.50 10.41
N LYS A 690 4.60 -32.71 11.42
CA LYS A 690 5.19 -34.02 11.73
C LYS A 690 4.23 -34.93 12.50
N ASN A 691 3.32 -34.36 13.29
CA ASN A 691 2.44 -35.09 14.20
C ASN A 691 0.97 -34.62 14.16
N GLY A 692 0.51 -33.99 13.11
CA GLY A 692 -0.90 -33.65 12.90
C GLY A 692 -1.52 -32.60 13.85
N GLU A 693 -0.92 -32.31 15.00
CA GLU A 693 -1.43 -31.37 16.02
C GLU A 693 -0.54 -30.12 16.22
N GLU A 694 0.55 -29.98 15.48
CA GLU A 694 1.48 -28.86 15.65
C GLU A 694 0.85 -27.49 15.40
N TRP A 695 -0.26 -27.41 14.67
CA TRP A 695 -1.05 -26.20 14.48
C TRP A 695 -1.46 -25.54 15.80
N ILE A 696 -1.62 -26.34 16.89
CA ILE A 696 -1.96 -25.87 18.23
C ILE A 696 -0.91 -24.85 18.73
N ASN A 697 0.37 -25.07 18.41
CA ASN A 697 1.46 -24.21 18.83
C ASN A 697 1.46 -22.83 18.12
N ALA A 698 0.72 -22.69 17.01
CA ALA A 698 0.55 -21.43 16.31
C ALA A 698 -0.70 -20.66 16.76
N VAL A 699 -1.59 -21.27 17.57
CA VAL A 699 -2.78 -20.60 18.08
C VAL A 699 -2.40 -19.59 19.13
N THR A 700 -2.88 -18.38 18.95
CA THR A 700 -2.75 -17.27 19.90
C THR A 700 -4.13 -16.72 20.25
N GLU A 701 -4.21 -15.80 21.21
CA GLU A 701 -5.47 -15.08 21.52
C GLU A 701 -6.03 -14.34 20.31
N LYS A 702 -5.18 -14.02 19.32
CA LYS A 702 -5.58 -13.35 18.08
C LYS A 702 -6.08 -14.32 17.01
N THR A 703 -6.04 -15.62 17.22
CA THR A 703 -6.53 -16.60 16.25
C THR A 703 -8.07 -16.59 16.22
N GLN A 704 -8.65 -16.19 15.09
CA GLN A 704 -10.11 -16.11 14.89
C GLN A 704 -10.67 -17.42 14.37
N ALA A 705 -10.27 -17.81 13.14
CA ALA A 705 -10.81 -18.98 12.48
C ALA A 705 -9.76 -20.05 12.26
N LEU A 706 -10.17 -21.30 12.47
CA LEU A 706 -9.53 -22.51 12.01
C LEU A 706 -10.36 -23.09 10.86
N VAL A 707 -9.82 -23.01 9.66
CA VAL A 707 -10.41 -23.53 8.43
C VAL A 707 -9.94 -24.95 8.20
N PHE A 708 -10.80 -25.87 7.80
CA PHE A 708 -10.36 -27.26 7.64
C PHE A 708 -10.91 -27.92 6.38
N PHE A 709 -10.18 -28.94 5.92
CA PHE A 709 -10.61 -29.88 4.89
C PHE A 709 -10.01 -31.26 5.14
N GLY A 710 -10.81 -32.31 4.96
CA GLY A 710 -10.37 -33.70 5.12
C GLY A 710 -10.23 -34.18 6.58
N VAL A 711 -10.62 -33.34 7.56
CA VAL A 711 -10.58 -33.64 8.99
C VAL A 711 -11.96 -33.42 9.60
N GLU A 712 -12.33 -34.18 10.61
CA GLU A 712 -13.62 -34.02 11.27
C GLU A 712 -13.63 -32.80 12.20
N LYS A 713 -14.68 -31.99 12.12
CA LYS A 713 -14.83 -30.78 12.96
C LYS A 713 -14.72 -31.07 14.46
N GLN A 714 -15.21 -32.25 14.87
CA GLN A 714 -15.23 -32.67 16.27
C GLN A 714 -13.79 -32.84 16.83
N GLU A 715 -12.87 -33.34 16.03
CA GLU A 715 -11.47 -33.49 16.41
C GLU A 715 -10.85 -32.13 16.82
N PHE A 716 -11.09 -31.07 16.04
CA PHE A 716 -10.62 -29.73 16.37
C PHE A 716 -11.26 -29.18 17.65
N ARG A 717 -12.56 -29.42 17.86
CA ARG A 717 -13.24 -29.00 19.09
C ARG A 717 -12.67 -29.67 20.32
N GLU A 718 -12.38 -30.95 20.23
CA GLU A 718 -11.76 -31.72 21.32
C GLU A 718 -10.34 -31.21 21.60
N SER A 719 -9.54 -30.95 20.58
CA SER A 719 -8.20 -30.36 20.72
C SER A 719 -8.25 -28.98 21.37
N VAL A 720 -9.16 -28.09 20.94
CA VAL A 720 -9.35 -26.76 21.54
C VAL A 720 -9.70 -26.85 23.02
N LEU A 721 -10.59 -27.78 23.40
CA LEU A 721 -11.01 -27.98 24.77
C LEU A 721 -9.90 -28.62 25.62
N HIS A 722 -9.24 -29.65 25.09
CA HIS A 722 -8.16 -30.38 25.78
C HIS A 722 -7.00 -29.44 26.11
N HIS A 723 -6.55 -28.64 25.13
CA HIS A 723 -5.45 -27.71 25.28
C HIS A 723 -5.84 -26.34 25.84
N ARG A 724 -7.16 -26.12 26.08
CA ARG A 724 -7.70 -24.85 26.60
C ARG A 724 -7.23 -23.63 25.81
N LEU A 725 -7.29 -23.72 24.48
CA LEU A 725 -6.80 -22.68 23.59
C LEU A 725 -7.62 -21.40 23.77
N ARG A 726 -6.94 -20.25 23.91
CA ARG A 726 -7.58 -18.95 24.11
C ARG A 726 -8.04 -18.27 22.82
N GLY A 727 -7.63 -18.80 21.66
CA GLY A 727 -8.08 -18.41 20.34
C GLY A 727 -8.98 -19.47 19.70
N THR A 728 -9.14 -19.38 18.39
CA THR A 728 -9.96 -20.33 17.59
C THR A 728 -11.44 -20.22 17.93
N HIS A 729 -11.99 -19.03 17.68
CA HIS A 729 -13.40 -18.74 17.96
C HIS A 729 -14.35 -19.35 16.94
N GLN A 730 -13.86 -19.69 15.75
CA GLN A 730 -14.62 -20.24 14.63
C GLN A 730 -13.89 -21.46 14.05
N ILE A 731 -14.56 -22.58 13.92
CA ILE A 731 -14.06 -23.82 13.28
C ILE A 731 -14.99 -24.14 12.13
N VAL A 732 -14.53 -23.93 10.89
CA VAL A 732 -15.37 -24.00 9.69
C VAL A 732 -14.68 -24.72 8.55
N PRO A 733 -15.44 -25.45 7.70
CA PRO A 733 -14.86 -26.05 6.50
C PRO A 733 -14.46 -24.97 5.49
N VAL A 734 -13.57 -25.32 4.57
CA VAL A 734 -13.19 -24.48 3.43
C VAL A 734 -14.42 -23.98 2.68
N GLY A 735 -14.47 -22.67 2.41
CA GLY A 735 -15.57 -21.97 1.74
C GLY A 735 -16.57 -21.28 2.67
N GLN A 736 -16.34 -21.28 3.98
CA GLN A 736 -17.29 -20.73 4.96
C GLN A 736 -16.72 -19.68 5.91
N THR A 737 -15.50 -19.23 5.72
CA THR A 737 -14.83 -18.29 6.65
C THR A 737 -15.47 -16.90 6.69
N LEU A 738 -16.00 -16.45 5.57
CA LEU A 738 -16.60 -15.12 5.42
C LEU A 738 -18.11 -15.09 5.72
N TRP A 739 -18.67 -16.21 6.16
CA TRP A 739 -20.07 -16.25 6.52
C TRP A 739 -20.29 -15.57 7.87
N MET A 740 -20.94 -14.41 7.85
CA MET A 740 -21.28 -13.67 9.06
C MET A 740 -22.32 -14.44 9.86
N ASP A 741 -22.11 -14.56 11.19
CA ASP A 741 -23.07 -15.09 12.14
C ASP A 741 -23.30 -14.06 13.26
N LEU A 742 -24.32 -14.27 14.08
CA LEU A 742 -24.65 -13.46 15.26
C LEU A 742 -23.68 -13.70 16.43
N VAL A 743 -22.94 -14.80 16.39
CA VAL A 743 -21.80 -15.07 17.29
C VAL A 743 -20.51 -14.84 16.54
N TRP A 744 -19.76 -13.83 16.96
CA TRP A 744 -18.50 -13.44 16.32
C TRP A 744 -17.40 -13.24 17.36
N ASP A 745 -16.20 -13.74 17.10
CA ASP A 745 -15.07 -13.74 18.07
C ASP A 745 -15.45 -14.28 19.45
N GLY A 746 -16.27 -15.33 19.49
CA GLY A 746 -16.77 -15.93 20.73
C GLY A 746 -17.79 -15.08 21.49
N LYS A 747 -18.28 -13.98 20.89
CA LYS A 747 -19.27 -13.08 21.52
C LYS A 747 -20.62 -13.22 20.81
N ASP A 748 -21.66 -13.52 21.60
CA ASP A 748 -23.02 -13.49 21.13
C ASP A 748 -23.51 -12.03 21.11
N MET A 749 -23.61 -11.46 19.91
CA MET A 749 -23.90 -10.03 19.74
C MET A 749 -25.34 -9.68 20.11
N ILE A 750 -26.31 -10.58 19.90
CA ILE A 750 -27.71 -10.35 20.32
C ILE A 750 -27.78 -10.31 21.85
N GLN A 751 -27.14 -11.26 22.53
CA GLN A 751 -27.15 -11.29 23.99
C GLN A 751 -26.39 -10.10 24.59
N ALA A 752 -25.27 -9.71 24.00
CA ALA A 752 -24.46 -8.61 24.49
C ALA A 752 -25.08 -7.22 24.25
N LEU A 753 -25.90 -7.09 23.19
CA LEU A 753 -26.62 -5.85 22.84
C LEU A 753 -28.09 -5.83 23.32
N SER A 754 -28.47 -6.74 24.20
CA SER A 754 -29.78 -6.76 24.83
C SER A 754 -29.67 -7.11 26.31
N ARG A 755 -30.68 -6.73 27.10
CA ARG A 755 -30.77 -7.03 28.53
C ARG A 755 -31.91 -8.01 28.80
N THR A 756 -31.73 -8.86 29.79
CA THR A 756 -32.76 -9.81 30.23
C THR A 756 -33.61 -9.19 31.32
N ILE A 757 -34.91 -9.36 31.24
CA ILE A 757 -35.89 -9.03 32.31
C ILE A 757 -36.27 -10.34 32.99
N ARG A 758 -36.07 -10.38 34.30
CA ARG A 758 -36.43 -11.53 35.15
C ARG A 758 -37.80 -11.31 35.77
#